data_634250f7cd10f23dd0cc469cff317441
#
_entry.id   634250f7cd10f23dd0cc469cff317441
#
_cell.length_a   1.000
_cell.length_b   1.000
_cell.length_c   1.000
_cell.angle_alpha   90.00
_cell.angle_beta   90.00
_cell.angle_gamma   90.00
#
_symmetry.space_group_name_H-M   'P 1'
#
loop_
_entity.id
_entity.type
_entity.pdbx_description
1 polymer ?
#
loop_
_entity_poly.entity_id
_entity_poly.type
_entity_poly.pdbx_seq_one_letter_code
_entity_poly.pdbx_strand_id
1 'polypeptide(L)'
;MMSDEQQELNFSPVPENTPGPAEAAPAPAPKRRGRPPKAKPVAEAAPVENIPASAAAEVTPAVETAPAVEAAPVDNTPAPVQEAPAEAKSNAAPENGQRENRHNNRENNREFRRNNNNNNRENNNNRRQWRSRRDEETGEHRQHRDNSNYDRHDNGNSRDNGSYERREPRHISQDRYADEYYEYREDMPMPDREMMPPRPRRPEGLPNDEELERDSRRSGQRRDPIVNSFNISDLQAKSMEDLTHMAVELGIEGVGALEKSTLIYEILRVNAEKSGQMYGSGYLEVLPDGYGFLRSPQYSYLPCPEDIYLSSSQIKRFALKTGDFVAGQIRTPREKERFFAMLKVESINNNAPEKKRDIIPFNELTPYFPTRRLVLERNPGELSTRVVDLVTPIGMGQRGLIVAPPRTGKTVLLQKVANSIRANNPDVKLIILLIDERPEEVTDMRRSVDAEVISSTFDEPPERHVQVAEMVIEKAKRMVEYKQDVVILLDSITRLARAYNTLQPHSGKVLTGGVDANALHRPKRFFGAARNIENHGSLTIIATALIDTGSRMDDVIFEEFKGTGNMELHLDRNLSDRRIYPAINVEKSGTRKEELLLHPDELQCIWKLRKAVNGVPAAEAMELLLKKLKVVKTNIEFLLTLQNQQ
;
A
#
# COMPACT_ATOMS: atom_id res chain seq x y z
N MET A 1 -68.79 9.31 -14.64
CA MET A 1 -68.92 10.75 -14.84
C MET A 1 -67.49 11.20 -15.00
N MET A 2 -67.06 11.34 -16.20
CA MET A 2 -66.69 12.56 -16.94
C MET A 2 -65.44 13.22 -16.32
N SER A 3 -64.38 13.58 -17.01
CA SER A 3 -64.12 13.70 -18.48
C SER A 3 -62.61 13.97 -18.67
N ASP A 4 -62.10 13.47 -19.76
CA ASP A 4 -60.92 13.82 -20.51
C ASP A 4 -60.53 15.29 -20.49
N GLU A 5 -59.21 15.54 -20.48
CA GLU A 5 -58.60 16.63 -21.28
C GLU A 5 -57.16 16.24 -21.63
N GLN A 6 -57.00 15.85 -22.90
CA GLN A 6 -55.73 15.76 -23.66
C GLN A 6 -55.31 17.17 -24.02
N GLN A 7 -54.05 17.55 -23.77
CA GLN A 7 -53.40 18.68 -24.42
C GLN A 7 -52.23 18.16 -25.27
N GLU A 8 -52.48 18.10 -26.56
CA GLU A 8 -51.49 17.98 -27.64
C GLU A 8 -50.60 19.23 -27.67
N LEU A 9 -49.31 19.03 -27.64
CA LEU A 9 -48.31 20.04 -27.96
C LEU A 9 -47.75 19.80 -29.39
N ASN A 10 -48.14 20.71 -30.28
CA ASN A 10 -47.72 20.87 -31.66
C ASN A 10 -46.20 21.12 -31.77
N PHE A 11 -45.52 20.27 -32.52
CA PHE A 11 -44.18 20.55 -33.07
C PHE A 11 -44.31 21.06 -34.50
N SER A 12 -43.89 22.30 -34.75
CA SER A 12 -43.66 22.85 -36.10
C SER A 12 -42.27 22.48 -36.60
N PRO A 13 -42.09 22.13 -37.87
CA PRO A 13 -40.81 21.72 -38.43
C PRO A 13 -39.90 22.89 -38.79
N VAL A 14 -38.60 22.76 -38.49
CA VAL A 14 -37.51 23.65 -38.93
C VAL A 14 -37.08 23.23 -40.33
N PRO A 15 -36.82 24.17 -41.29
CA PRO A 15 -36.48 23.81 -42.65
C PRO A 15 -35.03 23.32 -42.79
N GLU A 16 -34.90 22.23 -43.54
CA GLU A 16 -33.63 21.72 -44.08
C GLU A 16 -32.97 22.70 -45.05
N ASN A 17 -31.74 23.09 -44.79
CA ASN A 17 -30.85 23.73 -45.74
C ASN A 17 -29.72 22.78 -46.08
N THR A 18 -29.82 22.09 -47.18
CA THR A 18 -28.75 21.34 -47.86
C THR A 18 -27.99 22.24 -48.82
N PRO A 19 -26.66 22.39 -48.71
CA PRO A 19 -25.83 22.83 -49.81
C PRO A 19 -25.30 21.64 -50.61
N GLY A 20 -25.42 21.70 -51.92
CA GLY A 20 -24.99 20.71 -52.87
C GLY A 20 -23.45 20.57 -53.00
N PRO A 21 -22.99 19.56 -53.73
CA PRO A 21 -21.60 19.12 -53.69
C PRO A 21 -20.67 20.07 -54.47
N ALA A 22 -19.59 20.52 -53.80
CA ALA A 22 -18.48 21.23 -54.44
C ALA A 22 -17.48 20.20 -54.99
N GLU A 23 -17.06 20.46 -56.24
CA GLU A 23 -16.11 19.73 -57.05
C GLU A 23 -14.76 19.53 -56.34
N ALA A 24 -14.25 18.30 -56.38
CA ALA A 24 -12.94 17.90 -55.86
C ALA A 24 -11.82 18.36 -56.82
N ALA A 25 -10.88 19.14 -56.30
CA ALA A 25 -9.61 19.42 -56.95
C ALA A 25 -8.65 18.21 -56.88
N PRO A 26 -7.82 17.97 -57.91
CA PRO A 26 -7.01 16.75 -58.02
C PRO A 26 -5.79 16.77 -57.10
N ALA A 27 -5.51 15.59 -56.53
CA ALA A 27 -4.38 15.33 -55.66
C ALA A 27 -3.03 15.44 -56.38
N PRO A 28 -1.95 15.95 -55.75
CA PRO A 28 -0.63 15.98 -56.33
C PRO A 28 0.06 14.61 -56.31
N ALA A 29 0.76 14.29 -57.42
CA ALA A 29 1.45 13.02 -57.66
C ALA A 29 2.59 12.72 -56.67
N PRO A 30 2.91 11.45 -56.40
CA PRO A 30 3.94 11.06 -55.42
C PRO A 30 5.35 11.31 -55.98
N LYS A 31 6.18 12.00 -55.16
CA LYS A 31 7.61 12.21 -55.43
C LYS A 31 8.39 10.92 -55.30
N ARG A 32 9.16 10.58 -56.35
CA ARG A 32 10.08 9.44 -56.45
C ARG A 32 11.15 9.48 -55.33
N ARG A 33 11.36 8.36 -54.68
CA ARG A 33 12.46 8.09 -53.75
C ARG A 33 13.80 8.19 -54.47
N GLY A 34 14.66 9.08 -54.01
CA GLY A 34 16.04 9.16 -54.43
C GLY A 34 16.90 8.09 -53.74
N ARG A 35 17.81 7.54 -54.51
CA ARG A 35 18.79 6.51 -54.17
C ARG A 35 19.84 7.07 -53.21
N PRO A 36 20.36 6.30 -52.20
CA PRO A 36 21.38 6.79 -51.27
C PRO A 36 22.75 6.93 -51.97
N PRO A 37 23.59 7.91 -51.59
CA PRO A 37 24.92 8.08 -52.15
C PRO A 37 25.92 7.05 -51.58
N LYS A 38 26.83 6.60 -52.49
CA LYS A 38 27.96 5.72 -52.28
C LYS A 38 29.02 6.37 -51.39
N ALA A 39 29.58 5.56 -50.48
CA ALA A 39 30.76 5.87 -49.72
C ALA A 39 31.99 6.16 -50.61
N LYS A 40 32.80 7.14 -50.23
CA LYS A 40 34.14 7.39 -50.71
C LYS A 40 35.20 7.17 -49.63
N PRO A 41 36.43 6.83 -50.04
CA PRO A 41 37.35 6.11 -49.16
C PRO A 41 38.28 7.00 -48.32
N VAL A 42 38.85 6.34 -47.33
CA VAL A 42 39.88 6.75 -46.39
C VAL A 42 41.14 7.24 -47.11
N ALA A 43 41.68 8.38 -46.64
CA ALA A 43 43.08 8.77 -46.88
C ALA A 43 43.71 9.06 -45.52
N GLU A 44 44.60 8.37 -45.21
CA GLU A 44 45.99 8.27 -44.80
C GLU A 44 46.60 9.48 -44.06
N ALA A 45 47.34 9.09 -43.04
CA ALA A 45 47.98 9.81 -41.97
C ALA A 45 49.20 10.63 -42.38
N ALA A 46 49.59 11.56 -41.53
CA ALA A 46 50.91 11.79 -40.97
C ALA A 46 51.08 13.23 -40.48
N PRO A 47 52.20 13.57 -39.77
CA PRO A 47 52.64 13.07 -38.49
C PRO A 47 52.87 14.21 -37.41
N VAL A 48 52.96 13.79 -36.22
CA VAL A 48 53.73 14.17 -35.02
C VAL A 48 54.65 15.40 -35.06
N GLU A 49 54.51 16.26 -34.06
CA GLU A 49 55.67 16.97 -33.48
C GLU A 49 55.55 17.11 -31.96
N ASN A 50 56.70 16.99 -31.33
CA ASN A 50 57.12 16.69 -30.03
C ASN A 50 57.26 17.89 -29.07
N ILE A 51 57.06 17.61 -27.75
CA ILE A 51 57.94 17.74 -26.54
C ILE A 51 57.80 19.11 -25.80
N PRO A 52 58.09 19.24 -24.45
CA PRO A 52 58.66 18.26 -23.51
C PRO A 52 58.02 18.17 -22.12
N ALA A 53 58.53 17.15 -21.41
CA ALA A 53 58.30 16.75 -20.04
C ALA A 53 58.95 17.60 -18.98
N SER A 54 58.45 17.53 -17.74
CA SER A 54 59.25 17.75 -16.53
C SER A 54 58.73 16.89 -15.36
N ALA A 55 59.51 15.89 -14.97
CA ALA A 55 60.01 15.43 -13.66
C ALA A 55 59.00 15.02 -12.59
N ALA A 56 58.83 13.77 -12.35
CA ALA A 56 59.52 12.87 -11.36
C ALA A 56 58.95 12.92 -9.94
N ALA A 57 58.45 11.77 -9.49
CA ALA A 57 58.93 11.06 -8.32
C ALA A 57 58.28 9.67 -8.20
N GLU A 58 59.10 8.66 -8.19
CA GLU A 58 58.83 7.25 -7.92
C GLU A 58 58.40 7.04 -6.46
N VAL A 59 57.45 6.17 -6.23
CA VAL A 59 57.44 5.24 -5.09
C VAL A 59 56.72 3.96 -5.49
N THR A 60 57.46 2.86 -5.65
CA THR A 60 56.94 1.49 -5.71
C THR A 60 56.72 0.94 -4.31
N PRO A 61 55.74 0.07 -4.10
CA PRO A 61 55.84 -0.96 -3.07
C PRO A 61 55.86 -2.35 -3.65
N ALA A 62 56.69 -3.15 -3.01
CA ALA A 62 57.09 -4.52 -3.29
C ALA A 62 55.91 -5.53 -3.24
N VAL A 63 55.99 -6.49 -4.13
CA VAL A 63 55.22 -7.72 -4.15
C VAL A 63 55.90 -8.72 -3.21
N GLU A 64 55.20 -9.18 -2.19
CA GLU A 64 55.61 -10.28 -1.33
C GLU A 64 54.80 -11.54 -1.74
N THR A 65 55.53 -12.52 -2.28
CA THR A 65 55.03 -13.84 -2.66
C THR A 65 55.01 -14.75 -1.46
N ALA A 66 53.88 -15.35 -1.13
CA ALA A 66 53.77 -16.47 -0.19
C ALA A 66 53.72 -17.81 -0.94
N PRO A 67 54.25 -18.91 -0.37
CA PRO A 67 54.52 -20.13 -1.10
C PRO A 67 53.33 -21.08 -1.21
N ALA A 68 53.34 -21.85 -2.30
CA ALA A 68 52.39 -22.91 -2.62
C ALA A 68 52.47 -24.07 -1.63
N VAL A 69 51.34 -24.56 -1.16
CA VAL A 69 51.21 -25.83 -0.43
C VAL A 69 50.68 -26.89 -1.40
N GLU A 70 51.46 -27.99 -1.51
CA GLU A 70 51.22 -29.19 -2.29
C GLU A 70 49.94 -29.91 -1.89
N ALA A 71 49.13 -30.32 -2.88
CA ALA A 71 47.95 -31.15 -2.69
C ALA A 71 48.34 -32.64 -2.76
N ALA A 72 47.98 -33.40 -1.72
CA ALA A 72 48.06 -34.85 -1.72
C ALA A 72 46.77 -35.46 -2.32
N PRO A 73 46.81 -36.60 -2.99
CA PRO A 73 45.70 -37.19 -3.72
C PRO A 73 44.75 -37.95 -2.79
N VAL A 74 43.44 -37.77 -2.99
CA VAL A 74 42.37 -38.52 -2.31
C VAL A 74 41.97 -39.70 -3.18
N ASP A 75 42.08 -40.88 -2.60
CA ASP A 75 41.76 -42.18 -3.15
C ASP A 75 40.25 -42.41 -3.18
N ASN A 76 39.68 -42.75 -4.33
CA ASN A 76 38.31 -43.10 -4.55
C ASN A 76 38.11 -44.60 -4.54
N THR A 77 37.55 -45.16 -3.48
CA THR A 77 37.03 -46.54 -3.51
C THR A 77 35.56 -46.54 -3.03
N PRO A 78 34.63 -47.09 -3.80
CA PRO A 78 33.22 -47.17 -3.37
C PRO A 78 32.97 -48.45 -2.53
N ALA A 79 32.27 -48.31 -1.43
CA ALA A 79 31.79 -49.41 -0.59
C ALA A 79 30.49 -50.03 -1.17
N PRO A 80 30.25 -51.34 -0.95
CA PRO A 80 29.25 -52.10 -1.69
C PRO A 80 27.84 -51.99 -1.12
N VAL A 81 26.88 -52.02 -2.04
CA VAL A 81 25.43 -52.08 -1.84
C VAL A 81 25.06 -53.47 -1.31
N GLN A 82 24.32 -53.58 -0.24
CA GLN A 82 23.62 -54.77 0.18
C GLN A 82 22.18 -54.76 -0.29
N GLU A 83 21.84 -55.72 -1.12
CA GLU A 83 20.49 -56.10 -1.57
C GLU A 83 19.69 -56.69 -0.43
N ALA A 84 18.39 -56.35 -0.36
CA ALA A 84 17.38 -57.03 0.43
C ALA A 84 16.53 -57.97 -0.49
N PRO A 85 16.17 -59.18 -0.05
CA PRO A 85 15.36 -60.06 -0.88
C PRO A 85 13.85 -59.84 -0.75
N ALA A 86 13.18 -60.02 -1.89
CA ALA A 86 11.75 -60.05 -2.03
C ALA A 86 11.19 -61.45 -1.69
N GLU A 87 9.94 -61.49 -1.14
CA GLU A 87 8.93 -62.57 -1.31
C GLU A 87 7.63 -62.10 -0.58
N ALA A 88 6.53 -62.06 -1.18
CA ALA A 88 5.57 -62.84 -1.89
C ALA A 88 4.24 -62.97 -1.09
N LYS A 89 3.21 -62.42 -1.69
CA LYS A 89 1.77 -62.76 -1.71
C LYS A 89 1.11 -63.54 -0.55
N SER A 90 0.00 -62.98 0.00
CA SER A 90 -1.32 -63.61 -0.15
C SER A 90 -2.47 -62.82 0.49
N ASN A 91 -3.64 -62.92 -0.11
CA ASN A 91 -4.96 -62.37 0.21
C ASN A 91 -5.48 -62.72 1.59
N ALA A 92 -6.24 -61.80 2.21
CA ALA A 92 -7.63 -62.01 2.70
C ALA A 92 -8.03 -60.84 3.61
N ALA A 93 -9.13 -60.18 3.35
CA ALA A 93 -9.92 -59.45 4.35
C ALA A 93 -10.66 -60.45 5.25
N PRO A 94 -11.03 -60.11 6.49
CA PRO A 94 -12.17 -59.26 6.78
C PRO A 94 -12.13 -58.44 8.09
N GLU A 95 -13.01 -57.46 8.12
CA GLU A 95 -13.82 -56.89 9.22
C GLU A 95 -13.35 -56.89 10.69
N ASN A 96 -13.65 -55.75 11.34
CA ASN A 96 -13.76 -55.47 12.77
C ASN A 96 -12.55 -54.93 13.50
N GLY A 97 -12.63 -53.64 13.81
CA GLY A 97 -11.65 -52.96 14.66
C GLY A 97 -11.99 -51.51 15.08
N GLN A 98 -13.27 -51.15 15.14
CA GLN A 98 -13.69 -49.80 15.61
C GLN A 98 -13.98 -49.69 17.14
N ARG A 99 -13.17 -50.25 18.03
CA ARG A 99 -13.41 -50.09 19.47
C ARG A 99 -12.21 -49.77 20.37
N GLU A 100 -10.98 -49.79 19.89
CA GLU A 100 -9.82 -49.54 20.76
C GLU A 100 -9.23 -48.11 20.77
N ASN A 101 -9.60 -47.22 19.85
CA ASN A 101 -9.01 -45.86 19.76
C ASN A 101 -9.68 -44.81 20.66
N ARG A 102 -10.67 -45.18 21.50
CA ARG A 102 -11.28 -44.23 22.47
C ARG A 102 -10.69 -44.27 23.88
N HIS A 103 -9.84 -45.24 24.22
CA HIS A 103 -9.27 -45.37 25.56
C HIS A 103 -7.91 -44.67 25.72
N ASN A 104 -7.06 -44.71 24.70
CA ASN A 104 -5.74 -44.05 24.74
C ASN A 104 -5.79 -42.52 24.73
N ASN A 105 -6.86 -41.91 24.24
CA ASN A 105 -6.99 -40.43 24.24
C ASN A 105 -7.48 -39.85 25.57
N ARG A 106 -7.91 -40.69 26.52
CA ARG A 106 -8.30 -40.24 27.88
C ARG A 106 -7.16 -40.30 28.89
N GLU A 107 -6.16 -41.14 28.71
CA GLU A 107 -4.99 -41.19 29.60
C GLU A 107 -3.98 -40.09 29.28
N ASN A 108 -3.68 -39.81 28.04
CA ASN A 108 -2.82 -38.68 27.65
C ASN A 108 -3.35 -37.30 28.04
N ASN A 109 -4.68 -37.12 28.14
CA ASN A 109 -5.27 -35.86 28.59
C ASN A 109 -5.31 -35.74 30.15
N ARG A 110 -5.10 -36.85 30.88
CA ARG A 110 -4.98 -36.82 32.34
C ARG A 110 -3.54 -36.53 32.82
N GLU A 111 -2.54 -37.00 32.08
CA GLU A 111 -1.13 -36.68 32.36
C GLU A 111 -0.80 -35.21 32.03
N PHE A 112 -1.35 -34.66 30.95
CA PHE A 112 -1.17 -33.23 30.58
C PHE A 112 -1.80 -32.28 31.62
N ARG A 113 -2.89 -32.67 32.28
CA ARG A 113 -3.52 -31.88 33.34
C ARG A 113 -2.79 -32.04 34.69
N ARG A 114 -2.13 -33.15 34.95
CA ARG A 114 -1.31 -33.34 36.16
C ARG A 114 0.01 -32.58 36.10
N ASN A 115 0.68 -32.54 34.97
CA ASN A 115 1.93 -31.77 34.76
C ASN A 115 1.71 -30.26 34.84
N ASN A 116 0.57 -29.73 34.34
CA ASN A 116 0.27 -28.31 34.41
C ASN A 116 -0.09 -27.82 35.82
N ASN A 117 -0.61 -28.71 36.67
CA ASN A 117 -0.91 -28.37 38.10
C ASN A 117 0.32 -28.42 38.99
N ASN A 118 1.35 -29.24 38.65
CA ASN A 118 2.61 -29.26 39.39
C ASN A 118 3.48 -28.04 39.07
N ASN A 119 3.57 -27.59 37.81
CA ASN A 119 4.30 -26.37 37.45
C ASN A 119 3.68 -25.10 38.06
N ASN A 120 2.36 -25.06 38.30
CA ASN A 120 1.73 -23.93 38.97
C ASN A 120 1.92 -23.95 40.52
N ARG A 121 2.21 -25.11 41.10
CA ARG A 121 2.52 -25.20 42.55
C ARG A 121 3.97 -24.84 42.85
N GLU A 122 4.92 -25.20 42.01
CA GLU A 122 6.33 -24.80 42.15
C GLU A 122 6.54 -23.30 41.92
N ASN A 123 5.82 -22.68 40.96
CA ASN A 123 5.92 -21.23 40.70
C ASN A 123 5.31 -20.38 41.82
N ASN A 124 4.34 -20.92 42.57
CA ASN A 124 3.75 -20.23 43.74
C ASN A 124 4.62 -20.37 45.01
N ASN A 125 5.39 -21.44 45.15
CA ASN A 125 6.34 -21.60 46.25
C ASN A 125 7.59 -20.71 46.06
N ASN A 126 8.09 -20.55 44.86
CA ASN A 126 9.19 -19.62 44.55
C ASN A 126 8.80 -18.15 44.75
N ARG A 127 7.53 -17.77 44.53
CA ARG A 127 7.05 -16.40 44.83
C ARG A 127 6.91 -16.11 46.31
N ARG A 128 6.70 -17.14 47.17
CA ARG A 128 6.64 -16.96 48.65
C ARG A 128 8.03 -16.87 49.27
N GLN A 129 9.04 -17.56 48.72
CA GLN A 129 10.43 -17.46 49.18
C GLN A 129 11.10 -16.14 48.82
N TRP A 130 10.66 -15.47 47.73
CA TRP A 130 11.17 -14.14 47.35
C TRP A 130 10.57 -12.99 48.16
N ARG A 131 9.40 -13.18 48.77
CA ARG A 131 8.81 -12.18 49.68
C ARG A 131 9.43 -12.25 51.09
N SER A 132 9.77 -13.41 51.61
CA SER A 132 10.37 -13.55 52.94
C SER A 132 11.83 -13.07 53.03
N ARG A 133 12.56 -13.01 51.90
CA ARG A 133 13.94 -12.46 51.87
C ARG A 133 14.01 -10.94 51.73
N ARG A 134 12.91 -10.26 51.40
CA ARG A 134 12.89 -8.80 51.26
C ARG A 134 12.46 -8.09 52.58
N ASP A 135 11.87 -8.82 53.53
CA ASP A 135 11.41 -8.28 54.81
C ASP A 135 12.48 -8.39 55.91
N GLU A 136 13.62 -9.05 55.65
CA GLU A 136 14.74 -9.16 56.61
C GLU A 136 15.84 -8.10 56.42
N GLU A 137 15.82 -7.30 55.39
CA GLU A 137 16.90 -6.30 55.10
C GLU A 137 16.53 -4.83 55.41
N THR A 138 15.30 -4.54 55.89
CA THR A 138 14.93 -3.17 56.30
C THR A 138 14.26 -3.11 57.64
N GLY A 139 15.04 -3.46 58.65
CA GLY A 139 14.71 -3.17 60.02
C GLY A 139 15.67 -2.15 60.57
N GLU A 140 15.24 -0.90 60.70
CA GLU A 140 15.59 0.03 61.77
C GLU A 140 15.03 1.44 61.51
N HIS A 141 14.35 1.94 62.58
CA HIS A 141 13.97 3.31 62.90
C HIS A 141 12.75 3.97 62.20
N ARG A 142 11.62 4.07 62.89
CA ARG A 142 11.25 5.15 63.83
C ARG A 142 9.83 4.98 64.38
N GLN A 143 9.74 5.27 65.67
CA GLN A 143 8.60 5.31 66.56
C GLN A 143 7.59 6.44 66.32
N HIS A 144 6.33 6.16 66.74
CA HIS A 144 5.29 7.05 67.27
C HIS A 144 4.44 7.91 66.32
N ARG A 145 3.17 7.64 66.24
CA ARG A 145 2.10 8.20 67.08
C ARG A 145 0.72 7.67 66.72
N ASP A 146 0.00 7.42 67.84
CA ASP A 146 -1.38 7.00 67.99
C ASP A 146 -2.44 7.89 67.31
N ASN A 147 -3.57 7.37 66.97
CA ASN A 147 -4.84 7.36 67.67
C ASN A 147 -6.09 7.28 66.79
N SER A 148 -6.95 6.39 67.25
CA SER A 148 -8.42 6.42 67.37
C SER A 148 -9.26 6.23 66.10
N ASN A 149 -9.91 5.07 66.06
CA ASN A 149 -11.26 4.73 66.58
C ASN A 149 -12.43 5.19 65.73
N TYR A 150 -13.22 4.30 65.23
CA TYR A 150 -14.58 3.93 65.58
C TYR A 150 -15.17 2.99 64.51
N ASP A 151 -15.45 1.80 64.89
CA ASP A 151 -16.67 1.02 65.13
C ASP A 151 -17.75 0.95 64.03
N ARG A 152 -17.96 -0.34 63.61
CA ARG A 152 -19.19 -1.18 63.57
C ARG A 152 -20.49 -0.61 63.01
N HIS A 153 -21.10 -1.34 62.09
CA HIS A 153 -22.27 -2.25 62.21
C HIS A 153 -22.70 -2.62 60.74
N ASP A 154 -22.78 -3.79 60.41
CA ASP A 154 -23.67 -4.95 60.44
C ASP A 154 -25.09 -4.75 59.90
N ASN A 155 -25.46 -5.72 59.04
CA ASN A 155 -26.80 -6.25 58.72
C ASN A 155 -27.76 -5.56 57.77
N GLY A 156 -28.28 -6.41 56.85
CA GLY A 156 -29.67 -6.29 56.44
C GLY A 156 -29.99 -6.57 54.99
N ASN A 157 -30.27 -7.82 54.74
CA ASN A 157 -31.07 -8.37 53.64
C ASN A 157 -32.36 -7.57 53.37
N SER A 158 -32.68 -7.21 52.11
CA SER A 158 -34.05 -7.26 51.59
C SER A 158 -34.11 -7.12 50.06
N ARG A 159 -34.89 -7.99 49.48
CA ARG A 159 -35.40 -7.97 48.13
C ARG A 159 -36.32 -6.74 47.93
N ASP A 160 -36.32 -6.06 46.79
CA ASP A 160 -37.50 -5.92 45.93
C ASP A 160 -37.24 -5.08 44.66
N ASN A 161 -37.86 -5.55 43.62
CA ASN A 161 -38.49 -4.96 42.44
C ASN A 161 -38.17 -3.52 41.96
N GLY A 162 -37.68 -3.49 40.71
CA GLY A 162 -38.37 -2.80 39.61
C GLY A 162 -38.41 -1.26 39.53
N SER A 163 -37.59 -0.70 38.65
CA SER A 163 -38.10 0.32 37.73
C SER A 163 -37.01 0.68 36.68
N TYR A 164 -37.44 0.68 35.43
CA TYR A 164 -36.62 1.13 34.30
C TYR A 164 -36.54 2.67 34.30
N GLU A 165 -35.43 3.23 34.76
CA GLU A 165 -35.10 4.63 34.48
C GLU A 165 -34.09 4.74 33.33
N ARG A 166 -34.49 5.52 32.33
CA ARG A 166 -33.67 5.96 31.20
C ARG A 166 -32.42 6.66 31.74
N ARG A 167 -31.23 6.05 31.52
CA ARG A 167 -29.95 6.73 31.69
C ARG A 167 -29.63 7.51 30.42
N GLU A 168 -29.49 8.83 30.57
CA GLU A 168 -28.92 9.73 29.58
C GLU A 168 -27.51 9.30 29.18
N PRO A 169 -27.10 9.51 27.89
CA PRO A 169 -25.76 9.12 27.45
C PRO A 169 -24.70 9.97 28.15
N ARG A 170 -23.82 9.33 28.88
CA ARG A 170 -22.63 9.96 29.44
C ARG A 170 -21.77 10.50 28.29
N HIS A 171 -21.43 11.79 28.35
CA HIS A 171 -20.38 12.42 27.55
C HIS A 171 -19.11 11.55 27.62
N ILE A 172 -18.77 10.96 26.47
CA ILE A 172 -17.49 10.27 26.29
C ILE A 172 -16.45 11.38 26.07
N SER A 173 -15.51 11.47 27.02
CA SER A 173 -14.39 12.41 26.98
C SER A 173 -13.52 12.19 25.74
N GLN A 174 -13.08 13.30 25.16
CA GLN A 174 -12.35 13.43 23.87
C GLN A 174 -10.88 12.93 23.88
N ASP A 175 -10.48 12.09 24.82
CA ASP A 175 -9.08 11.67 24.98
C ASP A 175 -8.66 10.42 24.20
N ARG A 176 -9.51 9.87 23.33
CA ARG A 176 -9.22 8.64 22.56
C ARG A 176 -8.17 8.75 21.45
N TYR A 177 -7.74 9.96 21.09
CA TYR A 177 -6.78 10.13 19.98
C TYR A 177 -5.31 10.01 20.38
N ALA A 178 -5.00 10.00 21.67
CA ALA A 178 -3.64 9.69 22.16
C ALA A 178 -3.37 8.17 22.22
N ASP A 179 -4.42 7.34 22.27
CA ASP A 179 -4.31 5.91 22.54
C ASP A 179 -3.94 5.08 21.32
N GLU A 180 -4.24 5.52 20.07
CA GLU A 180 -3.88 4.75 18.86
C GLU A 180 -2.37 4.64 18.59
N TYR A 181 -1.56 5.54 19.18
CA TYR A 181 -0.10 5.47 19.07
C TYR A 181 0.54 4.66 20.21
N TYR A 182 -0.22 4.34 21.29
CA TYR A 182 0.24 3.66 22.49
C TYR A 182 -0.35 2.27 22.72
N GLU A 183 -1.22 1.76 21.85
CA GLU A 183 -1.88 0.44 21.99
C GLU A 183 -0.92 -0.78 22.04
N TYR A 184 0.40 -0.55 21.94
CA TYR A 184 1.43 -1.59 22.02
C TYR A 184 2.04 -1.80 23.40
N ARG A 185 1.48 -1.20 24.47
CA ARG A 185 2.04 -1.29 25.83
C ARG A 185 1.04 -1.65 26.94
N GLU A 186 0.04 -2.45 26.65
CA GLU A 186 -0.93 -2.86 27.69
C GLU A 186 -0.32 -3.71 28.84
N ASP A 187 0.92 -4.23 28.70
CA ASP A 187 1.57 -5.05 29.73
C ASP A 187 2.72 -4.36 30.50
N MET A 188 2.94 -3.06 30.32
CA MET A 188 3.96 -2.34 31.10
C MET A 188 3.31 -1.34 32.05
N PRO A 189 3.69 -1.34 33.34
CA PRO A 189 3.22 -0.31 34.26
C PRO A 189 3.65 1.07 33.75
N MET A 190 2.67 2.00 33.66
CA MET A 190 2.93 3.38 33.27
C MET A 190 4.06 3.94 34.14
N PRO A 191 5.12 4.51 33.55
CA PRO A 191 6.15 5.20 34.33
C PRO A 191 5.52 6.38 35.06
N ASP A 192 5.94 6.60 36.31
CA ASP A 192 5.50 7.74 37.11
C ASP A 192 5.66 9.04 36.30
N ARG A 193 4.69 9.94 36.42
CA ARG A 193 4.58 11.21 35.68
C ARG A 193 5.85 12.09 35.75
N GLU A 194 6.68 11.85 36.77
CA GLU A 194 7.97 12.52 37.00
C GLU A 194 9.13 11.95 36.16
N MET A 195 8.98 10.73 35.57
CA MET A 195 9.98 10.11 34.69
C MET A 195 9.70 10.25 33.19
N MET A 196 8.65 10.93 32.80
CA MET A 196 8.45 11.22 31.38
C MET A 196 9.52 12.17 30.88
N PRO A 197 10.24 11.83 29.79
CA PRO A 197 11.15 12.79 29.19
C PRO A 197 10.38 14.09 28.87
N PRO A 198 10.99 15.25 29.05
CA PRO A 198 10.35 16.52 28.72
C PRO A 198 9.86 16.44 27.26
N ARG A 199 8.60 16.87 27.03
CA ARG A 199 8.03 16.90 25.68
C ARG A 199 9.06 17.51 24.74
N PRO A 200 9.34 16.89 23.58
CA PRO A 200 10.29 17.44 22.63
C PRO A 200 9.89 18.89 22.35
N ARG A 201 10.87 19.79 22.42
CA ARG A 201 10.63 21.21 22.12
C ARG A 201 10.14 21.28 20.68
N ARG A 202 9.04 22.04 20.47
CA ARG A 202 8.51 22.32 19.13
C ARG A 202 9.66 22.73 18.21
N PRO A 203 9.81 22.13 17.01
CA PRO A 203 10.88 22.50 16.09
C PRO A 203 10.85 24.01 15.78
N GLU A 204 12.02 24.61 15.69
CA GLU A 204 12.14 26.02 15.29
C GLU A 204 11.68 26.22 13.84
N GLY A 205 11.01 27.34 13.57
CA GLY A 205 10.54 27.70 12.23
C GLY A 205 9.12 27.25 11.91
N LEU A 206 8.36 26.71 12.88
CA LEU A 206 6.93 26.43 12.71
C LEU A 206 6.07 27.66 13.01
N PRO A 207 4.97 27.89 12.24
CA PRO A 207 4.01 28.97 12.48
C PRO A 207 3.39 28.91 13.87
N ASN A 208 3.17 30.06 14.51
CA ASN A 208 2.54 30.13 15.83
C ASN A 208 1.01 29.96 15.73
N ASP A 209 0.45 28.98 16.42
CA ASP A 209 -0.99 28.63 16.35
C ASP A 209 -1.89 29.78 16.82
N GLU A 210 -1.51 30.54 17.86
CA GLU A 210 -2.31 31.66 18.34
C GLU A 210 -2.34 32.84 17.33
N GLU A 211 -1.23 33.04 16.61
CA GLU A 211 -1.16 34.06 15.57
C GLU A 211 -1.96 33.64 14.34
N LEU A 212 -1.93 32.37 13.99
CA LEU A 212 -2.75 31.82 12.90
C LEU A 212 -4.23 31.98 13.15
N GLU A 213 -4.69 31.75 14.38
CA GLU A 213 -6.10 31.98 14.73
C GLU A 213 -6.49 33.46 14.63
N ARG A 214 -5.61 34.39 15.02
CA ARG A 214 -5.84 35.82 14.87
C ARG A 214 -5.91 36.23 13.40
N ASP A 215 -5.00 35.72 12.57
CA ASP A 215 -4.98 35.99 11.13
C ASP A 215 -6.20 35.42 10.42
N SER A 216 -6.60 34.21 10.77
CA SER A 216 -7.82 33.57 10.24
C SER A 216 -9.07 34.41 10.48
N ARG A 217 -9.20 35.03 11.68
CA ARG A 217 -10.32 35.94 12.00
C ARG A 217 -10.26 37.24 11.19
N ARG A 218 -9.06 37.75 10.89
CA ARG A 218 -8.86 38.98 10.10
C ARG A 218 -9.09 38.76 8.61
N SER A 219 -8.69 37.60 8.05
CA SER A 219 -8.86 37.30 6.62
C SER A 219 -10.33 37.24 6.21
N GLY A 220 -11.23 36.82 7.12
CA GLY A 220 -12.68 36.82 6.89
C GLY A 220 -13.32 38.22 6.75
N GLN A 221 -12.59 39.30 7.08
CA GLN A 221 -13.10 40.67 7.05
C GLN A 221 -12.57 41.51 5.87
N ARG A 222 -11.51 41.07 5.18
CA ARG A 222 -10.96 41.80 4.03
C ARG A 222 -11.80 41.49 2.78
N ARG A 223 -12.38 42.54 2.19
CA ARG A 223 -13.08 42.54 0.90
C ARG A 223 -12.25 43.21 -0.20
N ASP A 224 -10.95 42.96 -0.22
CA ASP A 224 -10.11 43.53 -1.27
C ASP A 224 -10.38 42.80 -2.61
N PRO A 225 -10.41 43.52 -3.74
CA PRO A 225 -10.59 42.89 -5.04
C PRO A 225 -9.43 41.92 -5.31
N ILE A 226 -9.77 40.69 -5.70
CA ILE A 226 -8.82 39.62 -6.03
C ILE A 226 -8.07 40.01 -7.31
N VAL A 227 -6.80 40.41 -7.17
CA VAL A 227 -5.99 40.81 -8.35
C VAL A 227 -5.35 39.58 -9.00
N ASN A 228 -4.80 38.66 -8.23
CA ASN A 228 -4.27 37.37 -8.70
C ASN A 228 -4.43 36.30 -7.61
N SER A 229 -5.01 35.16 -7.93
CA SER A 229 -5.09 33.99 -7.05
C SER A 229 -4.22 32.88 -7.62
N PHE A 230 -3.18 32.47 -6.91
CA PHE A 230 -2.39 31.29 -7.24
C PHE A 230 -2.77 30.11 -6.35
N ASN A 231 -2.85 28.95 -6.97
CA ASN A 231 -3.05 27.68 -6.28
C ASN A 231 -1.77 26.85 -6.38
N ILE A 232 -1.25 26.40 -5.25
CA ILE A 232 -0.02 25.57 -5.20
C ILE A 232 -0.16 24.32 -6.08
N SER A 233 -1.30 23.66 -6.04
CA SER A 233 -1.49 22.42 -6.82
C SER A 233 -1.41 22.66 -8.33
N ASP A 234 -1.88 23.80 -8.81
CA ASP A 234 -1.81 24.16 -10.23
C ASP A 234 -0.37 24.46 -10.65
N LEU A 235 0.41 25.10 -9.77
CA LEU A 235 1.84 25.31 -10.01
C LEU A 235 2.62 24.00 -10.01
N GLN A 236 2.31 23.08 -9.11
CA GLN A 236 2.93 21.76 -9.07
C GLN A 236 2.67 20.95 -10.34
N ALA A 237 1.50 21.11 -10.96
CA ALA A 237 1.14 20.45 -12.22
C ALA A 237 1.88 21.00 -13.44
N LYS A 238 2.39 22.24 -13.39
CA LYS A 238 3.09 22.87 -14.52
C LYS A 238 4.45 22.25 -14.80
N SER A 239 4.90 22.36 -16.06
CA SER A 239 6.25 21.97 -16.46
C SER A 239 7.31 22.88 -15.83
N MET A 240 8.58 22.44 -15.82
CA MET A 240 9.68 23.27 -15.33
C MET A 240 9.88 24.50 -16.22
N GLU A 241 9.65 24.38 -17.52
CA GLU A 241 9.75 25.47 -18.50
C GLU A 241 8.70 26.55 -18.22
N ASP A 242 7.43 26.17 -18.01
CA ASP A 242 6.35 27.10 -17.70
C ASP A 242 6.60 27.86 -16.39
N LEU A 243 7.09 27.15 -15.36
CA LEU A 243 7.43 27.77 -14.06
C LEU A 243 8.59 28.73 -14.20
N THR A 244 9.59 28.40 -15.01
CA THR A 244 10.74 29.28 -15.29
C THR A 244 10.28 30.56 -15.98
N HIS A 245 9.41 30.46 -16.97
CA HIS A 245 8.81 31.64 -17.62
C HIS A 245 8.04 32.52 -16.64
N MET A 246 7.19 31.94 -15.82
CA MET A 246 6.44 32.67 -14.79
C MET A 246 7.36 33.36 -13.78
N ALA A 247 8.45 32.71 -13.37
CA ALA A 247 9.40 33.26 -12.41
C ALA A 247 10.15 34.47 -12.99
N VAL A 248 10.57 34.39 -14.26
CA VAL A 248 11.21 35.51 -14.97
C VAL A 248 10.25 36.69 -15.12
N GLU A 249 8.97 36.46 -15.45
CA GLU A 249 7.93 37.49 -15.51
C GLU A 249 7.68 38.16 -14.16
N LEU A 250 7.84 37.42 -13.07
CA LEU A 250 7.71 37.93 -11.70
C LEU A 250 8.99 38.67 -11.21
N GLY A 251 10.09 38.59 -11.98
CA GLY A 251 11.37 39.23 -11.65
C GLY A 251 12.27 38.42 -10.71
N ILE A 252 12.11 37.09 -10.68
CA ILE A 252 12.96 36.20 -9.88
C ILE A 252 14.27 35.92 -10.64
N GLU A 253 15.41 36.19 -10.02
CA GLU A 253 16.74 35.96 -10.60
C GLU A 253 17.27 34.55 -10.23
N GLY A 254 18.18 34.00 -11.05
CA GLY A 254 18.87 32.73 -10.74
C GLY A 254 18.01 31.47 -10.92
N VAL A 255 16.94 31.53 -11.67
CA VAL A 255 15.90 30.48 -11.84
C VAL A 255 16.47 29.13 -12.29
N GLY A 256 17.52 29.12 -13.12
CA GLY A 256 18.09 27.88 -13.68
C GLY A 256 18.81 26.96 -12.68
N ALA A 257 19.10 27.45 -11.47
CA ALA A 257 19.78 26.67 -10.42
C ALA A 257 18.81 26.13 -9.35
N LEU A 258 17.51 26.47 -9.44
CA LEU A 258 16.53 26.12 -8.43
C LEU A 258 15.82 24.78 -8.75
N GLU A 259 15.60 23.97 -7.74
CA GLU A 259 14.71 22.83 -7.82
C GLU A 259 13.26 23.27 -8.01
N LYS A 260 12.42 22.42 -8.60
CA LYS A 260 11.02 22.72 -8.87
C LYS A 260 10.25 23.19 -7.64
N SER A 261 10.45 22.54 -6.51
CA SER A 261 9.81 22.89 -5.23
C SER A 261 10.23 24.28 -4.73
N THR A 262 11.53 24.57 -4.78
CA THR A 262 12.08 25.88 -4.38
C THR A 262 11.59 26.99 -5.31
N LEU A 263 11.50 26.71 -6.62
CA LEU A 263 10.99 27.66 -7.61
C LEU A 263 9.51 28.01 -7.35
N ILE A 264 8.68 27.03 -7.07
CA ILE A 264 7.28 27.24 -6.70
C ILE A 264 7.17 28.06 -5.40
N TYR A 265 8.01 27.76 -4.41
CA TYR A 265 8.05 28.52 -3.16
C TYR A 265 8.35 30.00 -3.42
N GLU A 266 9.36 30.31 -4.24
CA GLU A 266 9.75 31.71 -4.56
C GLU A 266 8.66 32.43 -5.38
N ILE A 267 8.03 31.75 -6.36
CA ILE A 267 6.89 32.30 -7.12
C ILE A 267 5.76 32.70 -6.17
N LEU A 268 5.41 31.85 -5.22
CA LEU A 268 4.35 32.11 -4.25
C LEU A 268 4.73 33.24 -3.30
N ARG A 269 5.98 33.32 -2.87
CA ARG A 269 6.49 34.40 -2.00
C ARG A 269 6.37 35.76 -2.68
N VAL A 270 6.86 35.88 -3.90
CA VAL A 270 6.79 37.13 -4.68
C VAL A 270 5.34 37.53 -4.99
N ASN A 271 4.47 36.56 -5.29
CA ASN A 271 3.05 36.83 -5.49
C ASN A 271 2.38 37.38 -4.23
N ALA A 272 2.73 36.87 -3.06
CA ALA A 272 2.19 37.37 -1.79
C ALA A 272 2.61 38.80 -1.48
N GLU A 273 3.87 39.18 -1.80
CA GLU A 273 4.37 40.55 -1.67
C GLU A 273 3.56 41.52 -2.55
N LYS A 274 3.05 41.06 -3.67
CA LYS A 274 2.16 41.82 -4.57
C LYS A 274 0.67 41.79 -4.13
N SER A 275 0.37 41.39 -2.88
CA SER A 275 -0.97 41.33 -2.30
C SER A 275 -1.95 40.34 -2.95
N GLY A 276 -1.42 39.27 -3.56
CA GLY A 276 -2.22 38.16 -4.11
C GLY A 276 -2.80 37.26 -3.02
N GLN A 277 -4.01 36.76 -3.26
CA GLN A 277 -4.55 35.67 -2.45
C GLN A 277 -3.96 34.34 -2.91
N MET A 278 -3.66 33.48 -1.96
CA MET A 278 -3.08 32.17 -2.23
C MET A 278 -3.96 31.07 -1.68
N TYR A 279 -4.12 30.05 -2.49
CA TYR A 279 -4.82 28.83 -2.14
C TYR A 279 -3.86 27.65 -2.22
N GLY A 280 -4.09 26.68 -1.36
CA GLY A 280 -3.32 25.47 -1.38
C GLY A 280 -4.14 24.25 -1.01
N SER A 281 -3.75 23.12 -1.53
CA SER A 281 -4.38 21.85 -1.21
C SER A 281 -3.33 20.75 -1.14
N GLY A 282 -3.64 19.68 -0.41
CA GLY A 282 -2.76 18.53 -0.26
C GLY A 282 -3.36 17.47 0.64
N TYR A 283 -2.63 16.38 0.77
CA TYR A 283 -3.01 15.29 1.68
C TYR A 283 -2.34 15.49 3.03
N LEU A 284 -3.13 15.47 4.08
CA LEU A 284 -2.67 15.73 5.44
C LEU A 284 -1.83 14.56 5.97
N GLU A 285 -0.63 14.85 6.43
CA GLU A 285 0.18 14.02 7.30
C GLU A 285 0.17 14.62 8.70
N VAL A 286 -0.43 13.92 9.67
CA VAL A 286 -0.45 14.35 11.07
C VAL A 286 0.77 13.78 11.77
N LEU A 287 1.55 14.65 12.39
CA LEU A 287 2.75 14.29 13.16
C LEU A 287 2.39 13.96 14.62
N PRO A 288 3.26 13.22 15.35
CA PRO A 288 3.01 12.82 16.73
C PRO A 288 2.71 13.99 17.69
N ASP A 289 3.25 15.18 17.40
CA ASP A 289 3.03 16.41 18.17
C ASP A 289 1.63 17.01 17.97
N GLY A 290 0.81 16.43 17.10
CA GLY A 290 -0.58 16.81 16.86
C GLY A 290 -0.79 17.93 15.85
N TYR A 291 0.25 18.53 15.26
CA TYR A 291 0.16 19.38 14.07
C TYR A 291 0.42 18.54 12.82
N GLY A 292 0.24 19.10 11.62
CA GLY A 292 0.45 18.36 10.39
C GLY A 292 0.88 19.22 9.21
N PHE A 293 1.22 18.53 8.12
CA PHE A 293 1.55 19.14 6.84
C PHE A 293 0.69 18.58 5.72
N LEU A 294 0.33 19.45 4.78
CA LEU A 294 -0.28 19.01 3.53
C LEU A 294 0.81 18.66 2.53
N ARG A 295 0.85 17.38 2.16
CA ARG A 295 1.84 16.80 1.25
C ARG A 295 1.27 16.63 -0.16
N SER A 296 2.15 16.72 -1.16
CA SER A 296 1.79 16.53 -2.55
C SER A 296 2.05 15.09 -3.03
N PRO A 297 1.09 14.45 -3.72
CA PRO A 297 1.32 13.14 -4.34
C PRO A 297 2.32 13.20 -5.50
N GLN A 298 2.55 14.36 -6.11
CA GLN A 298 3.49 14.53 -7.20
C GLN A 298 4.95 14.28 -6.78
N TYR A 299 5.25 14.56 -5.52
CA TYR A 299 6.55 14.24 -4.90
C TYR A 299 6.49 12.97 -4.05
N SER A 300 5.52 12.10 -4.30
CA SER A 300 5.30 10.89 -3.49
C SER A 300 5.28 11.19 -1.98
N TYR A 301 4.66 12.31 -1.58
CA TYR A 301 4.55 12.81 -0.20
C TYR A 301 5.90 13.14 0.47
N LEU A 302 6.95 13.45 -0.31
CA LEU A 302 8.23 13.89 0.23
C LEU A 302 8.05 15.25 0.92
N PRO A 303 8.69 15.49 2.08
CA PRO A 303 8.75 16.81 2.68
C PRO A 303 9.37 17.84 1.72
N CYS A 304 8.63 18.91 1.47
CA CYS A 304 9.04 19.97 0.54
C CYS A 304 8.94 21.36 1.20
N PRO A 305 9.70 22.36 0.72
CA PRO A 305 9.61 23.73 1.23
C PRO A 305 8.21 24.35 1.06
N GLU A 306 7.47 23.94 0.06
CA GLU A 306 6.11 24.39 -0.26
C GLU A 306 5.02 23.68 0.54
N ASP A 307 5.36 22.76 1.45
CA ASP A 307 4.38 22.11 2.30
C ASP A 307 3.62 23.12 3.17
N ILE A 308 2.33 22.87 3.34
CA ILE A 308 1.44 23.76 4.06
C ILE A 308 1.25 23.26 5.49
N TYR A 309 1.66 24.03 6.45
CA TYR A 309 1.45 23.75 7.87
C TYR A 309 -0.03 23.84 8.24
N LEU A 310 -0.51 22.85 8.99
CA LEU A 310 -1.84 22.80 9.60
C LEU A 310 -1.71 22.74 11.11
N SER A 311 -2.36 23.68 11.82
CA SER A 311 -2.27 23.75 13.27
C SER A 311 -3.02 22.63 13.97
N SER A 312 -2.57 22.27 15.18
CA SER A 312 -3.26 21.26 16.00
C SER A 312 -4.68 21.67 16.38
N SER A 313 -4.97 22.97 16.47
CA SER A 313 -6.32 23.49 16.72
C SER A 313 -7.25 23.25 15.52
N GLN A 314 -6.76 23.44 14.29
CA GLN A 314 -7.55 23.14 13.07
C GLN A 314 -7.80 21.64 12.92
N ILE A 315 -6.78 20.79 13.15
CA ILE A 315 -6.90 19.34 13.09
C ILE A 315 -7.97 18.83 14.06
N LYS A 316 -7.94 19.30 15.31
CA LYS A 316 -8.94 18.95 16.34
C LYS A 316 -10.31 19.50 16.01
N ARG A 317 -10.41 20.76 15.55
CA ARG A 317 -11.67 21.41 15.22
C ARG A 317 -12.47 20.67 14.15
N PHE A 318 -11.80 20.19 13.10
CA PHE A 318 -12.43 19.49 11.98
C PHE A 318 -12.30 17.97 12.05
N ALA A 319 -11.76 17.41 13.14
CA ALA A 319 -11.49 15.98 13.32
C ALA A 319 -10.74 15.37 12.13
N LEU A 320 -9.69 16.07 11.67
CA LEU A 320 -8.88 15.66 10.53
C LEU A 320 -7.98 14.49 10.92
N LYS A 321 -7.75 13.62 9.94
CA LYS A 321 -6.87 12.44 10.07
C LYS A 321 -5.84 12.44 8.95
N THR A 322 -4.74 11.73 9.15
CA THR A 322 -3.78 11.47 8.08
C THR A 322 -4.51 10.88 6.86
N GLY A 323 -4.15 11.38 5.67
CA GLY A 323 -4.76 10.98 4.40
C GLY A 323 -5.98 11.80 3.98
N ASP A 324 -6.52 12.72 4.82
CA ASP A 324 -7.57 13.65 4.39
C ASP A 324 -6.99 14.64 3.36
N PHE A 325 -7.71 14.86 2.26
CA PHE A 325 -7.40 15.93 1.31
C PHE A 325 -8.01 17.24 1.80
N VAL A 326 -7.17 18.22 2.08
CA VAL A 326 -7.58 19.52 2.63
C VAL A 326 -7.20 20.62 1.64
N ALA A 327 -8.15 21.50 1.36
CA ALA A 327 -7.92 22.68 0.53
C ALA A 327 -8.46 23.93 1.20
N GLY A 328 -7.79 25.07 0.97
CA GLY A 328 -8.20 26.33 1.56
C GLY A 328 -7.21 27.47 1.34
N GLN A 329 -7.49 28.59 1.99
CA GLN A 329 -6.67 29.77 1.92
C GLN A 329 -5.43 29.63 2.79
N ILE A 330 -4.26 30.02 2.23
CA ILE A 330 -2.96 29.96 2.89
C ILE A 330 -2.31 31.34 3.00
N ARG A 331 -1.28 31.44 3.81
CA ARG A 331 -0.38 32.59 3.88
C ARG A 331 1.09 32.18 3.74
N THR A 332 1.91 33.11 3.34
CA THR A 332 3.36 32.97 3.32
C THR A 332 3.95 32.84 4.71
N PRO A 333 5.14 32.21 4.80
CA PRO A 333 5.94 32.22 6.03
C PRO A 333 6.31 33.65 6.47
N ARG A 334 6.36 33.89 7.76
CA ARG A 334 6.90 35.11 8.38
C ARG A 334 8.42 34.97 8.61
N GLU A 335 9.09 36.02 9.03
CA GLU A 335 10.58 36.13 9.21
C GLU A 335 11.21 34.91 9.95
N LYS A 336 10.49 34.29 10.88
CA LYS A 336 10.97 33.12 11.66
C LYS A 336 10.35 31.79 11.27
N GLU A 337 9.48 31.79 10.27
CA GLU A 337 8.76 30.60 9.81
C GLU A 337 9.38 30.06 8.52
N ARG A 338 9.28 28.77 8.31
CA ARG A 338 9.82 28.09 7.11
C ARG A 338 8.73 27.62 6.15
N PHE A 339 7.50 27.46 6.62
CA PHE A 339 6.42 26.82 5.87
C PHE A 339 5.25 27.77 5.66
N PHE A 340 4.56 27.60 4.55
CA PHE A 340 3.24 28.17 4.35
C PHE A 340 2.30 27.71 5.45
N ALA A 341 1.29 28.49 5.77
CA ALA A 341 0.36 28.14 6.84
C ALA A 341 -1.10 28.23 6.36
N MET A 342 -1.90 27.23 6.67
CA MET A 342 -3.33 27.23 6.40
C MET A 342 -4.05 28.25 7.27
N LEU A 343 -4.65 29.28 6.65
CA LEU A 343 -5.46 30.27 7.34
C LEU A 343 -6.89 29.78 7.56
N LYS A 344 -7.51 29.28 6.49
CA LYS A 344 -8.90 28.86 6.49
C LYS A 344 -9.07 27.58 5.68
N VAL A 345 -9.60 26.54 6.29
CA VAL A 345 -10.01 25.31 5.59
C VAL A 345 -11.32 25.59 4.88
N GLU A 346 -11.38 25.39 3.58
CA GLU A 346 -12.55 25.60 2.73
C GLU A 346 -13.20 24.30 2.29
N SER A 347 -12.41 23.26 2.06
CA SER A 347 -12.94 21.94 1.76
C SER A 347 -12.11 20.81 2.37
N ILE A 348 -12.78 19.71 2.67
CA ILE A 348 -12.18 18.45 3.15
C ILE A 348 -12.72 17.33 2.26
N ASN A 349 -11.80 16.59 1.60
CA ASN A 349 -12.15 15.53 0.66
C ASN A 349 -13.20 15.98 -0.39
N ASN A 350 -13.02 17.22 -0.92
CA ASN A 350 -13.89 17.89 -1.88
C ASN A 350 -15.32 18.15 -1.38
N ASN A 351 -15.54 18.15 -0.07
CA ASN A 351 -16.82 18.47 0.57
C ASN A 351 -16.66 19.64 1.54
N ALA A 352 -17.78 20.28 1.90
CA ALA A 352 -17.78 21.29 2.94
C ALA A 352 -17.29 20.71 4.27
N PRO A 353 -16.48 21.46 5.06
CA PRO A 353 -15.83 20.96 6.28
C PRO A 353 -16.80 20.43 7.33
N GLU A 354 -18.03 20.94 7.36
CA GLU A 354 -19.08 20.52 8.31
C GLU A 354 -19.48 19.06 8.10
N LYS A 355 -19.48 18.57 6.84
CA LYS A 355 -19.84 17.19 6.51
C LYS A 355 -18.86 16.15 7.06
N LYS A 356 -17.64 16.55 7.43
CA LYS A 356 -16.63 15.61 7.98
C LYS A 356 -17.11 14.95 9.27
N ARG A 357 -17.94 15.62 10.06
CA ARG A 357 -18.46 15.07 11.33
C ARG A 357 -19.46 13.94 11.15
N ASP A 358 -20.12 13.89 9.98
CA ASP A 358 -21.14 12.88 9.67
C ASP A 358 -20.53 11.61 9.03
N ILE A 359 -19.22 11.63 8.76
CA ILE A 359 -18.52 10.52 8.11
C ILE A 359 -18.12 9.46 9.14
N ILE A 360 -18.58 8.23 8.90
CA ILE A 360 -18.24 7.07 9.73
C ILE A 360 -16.77 6.67 9.44
N PRO A 361 -15.92 6.54 10.48
CA PRO A 361 -14.54 6.13 10.31
C PRO A 361 -14.42 4.74 9.69
N PHE A 362 -13.37 4.52 8.86
CA PHE A 362 -13.14 3.27 8.14
C PHE A 362 -13.17 2.02 9.02
N ASN A 363 -12.63 2.11 10.24
CA ASN A 363 -12.55 0.96 11.16
C ASN A 363 -13.93 0.55 11.73
N GLU A 364 -14.91 1.45 11.71
CA GLU A 364 -16.27 1.21 12.19
C GLU A 364 -17.22 0.72 11.10
N LEU A 365 -16.76 0.72 9.83
CA LEU A 365 -17.54 0.25 8.69
C LEU A 365 -17.57 -1.27 8.64
N THR A 366 -18.73 -1.85 8.29
CA THR A 366 -18.95 -3.30 8.22
C THR A 366 -18.26 -3.93 7.02
N PRO A 367 -17.25 -4.81 7.20
CA PRO A 367 -16.57 -5.49 6.10
C PRO A 367 -17.41 -6.64 5.54
N TYR A 368 -17.29 -6.88 4.23
CA TYR A 368 -18.09 -7.83 3.49
C TYR A 368 -17.26 -8.49 2.38
N PHE A 369 -17.69 -9.64 1.88
CA PHE A 369 -16.98 -10.30 0.79
C PHE A 369 -17.10 -9.52 -0.52
N PRO A 370 -16.08 -9.55 -1.40
CA PRO A 370 -16.19 -9.02 -2.76
C PRO A 370 -17.35 -9.67 -3.51
N THR A 371 -18.26 -8.86 -4.08
CA THR A 371 -19.42 -9.29 -4.87
C THR A 371 -19.47 -8.63 -6.23
N ARG A 372 -18.77 -7.51 -6.40
CA ARG A 372 -18.65 -6.81 -7.68
C ARG A 372 -17.29 -7.16 -8.31
N ARG A 373 -17.32 -7.74 -9.51
CA ARG A 373 -16.11 -8.12 -10.24
C ARG A 373 -15.45 -6.92 -10.91
N LEU A 374 -14.13 -6.84 -10.84
CA LEU A 374 -13.30 -5.99 -11.68
C LEU A 374 -12.94 -6.78 -12.95
N VAL A 375 -13.68 -6.56 -14.04
CA VAL A 375 -13.42 -7.22 -15.31
C VAL A 375 -12.16 -6.66 -15.94
N LEU A 376 -11.21 -7.53 -16.29
CA LEU A 376 -9.92 -7.14 -16.89
C LEU A 376 -9.88 -7.38 -18.40
N GLU A 377 -10.80 -8.16 -18.96
CA GLU A 377 -10.90 -8.38 -20.39
C GLU A 377 -11.21 -7.06 -21.09
N ARG A 378 -10.37 -6.68 -22.07
CA ARG A 378 -10.52 -5.44 -22.84
C ARG A 378 -10.47 -5.68 -24.32
N ASN A 379 -9.38 -6.26 -24.80
CA ASN A 379 -9.12 -6.50 -26.20
C ASN A 379 -8.94 -7.99 -26.50
N PRO A 380 -9.41 -8.53 -27.62
CA PRO A 380 -9.22 -9.93 -27.99
C PRO A 380 -7.76 -10.39 -28.01
N GLY A 381 -6.84 -9.48 -28.39
CA GLY A 381 -5.41 -9.75 -28.47
C GLY A 381 -4.66 -9.73 -27.13
N GLU A 382 -5.25 -9.17 -26.06
CA GLU A 382 -4.61 -9.08 -24.74
C GLU A 382 -4.92 -10.34 -23.91
N LEU A 383 -4.17 -11.39 -24.20
CA LEU A 383 -4.40 -12.70 -23.58
C LEU A 383 -4.08 -12.74 -22.09
N SER A 384 -3.19 -11.88 -21.59
CA SER A 384 -2.76 -11.90 -20.19
C SER A 384 -3.92 -11.60 -19.24
N THR A 385 -4.66 -10.52 -19.48
CA THR A 385 -5.80 -10.12 -18.67
C THR A 385 -7.00 -11.03 -18.83
N ARG A 386 -7.20 -11.60 -20.04
CA ARG A 386 -8.21 -12.61 -20.30
C ARG A 386 -7.96 -13.88 -19.48
N VAL A 387 -6.71 -14.34 -19.40
CA VAL A 387 -6.34 -15.50 -18.57
C VAL A 387 -6.55 -15.19 -17.08
N VAL A 388 -6.17 -13.99 -16.61
CA VAL A 388 -6.40 -13.60 -15.21
C VAL A 388 -7.89 -13.65 -14.86
N ASP A 389 -8.76 -13.12 -15.72
CA ASP A 389 -10.20 -13.14 -15.50
C ASP A 389 -10.79 -14.55 -15.42
N LEU A 390 -10.24 -15.52 -16.17
CA LEU A 390 -10.69 -16.92 -16.14
C LEU A 390 -10.15 -17.69 -14.94
N VAL A 391 -8.92 -17.39 -14.52
CA VAL A 391 -8.22 -18.20 -13.51
C VAL A 391 -8.36 -17.60 -12.10
N THR A 392 -8.27 -16.28 -11.99
CA THR A 392 -8.29 -15.55 -10.71
C THR A 392 -9.15 -14.30 -10.83
N PRO A 393 -10.50 -14.44 -10.90
CA PRO A 393 -11.36 -13.27 -10.94
C PRO A 393 -11.09 -12.35 -9.74
N ILE A 394 -10.97 -11.05 -10.01
CA ILE A 394 -10.70 -10.01 -8.99
C ILE A 394 -12.02 -9.33 -8.68
N GLY A 395 -12.35 -9.24 -7.39
CA GLY A 395 -13.50 -8.49 -6.92
C GLY A 395 -13.12 -7.17 -6.25
N MET A 396 -14.04 -6.21 -6.24
CA MET A 396 -13.90 -4.96 -5.47
C MET A 396 -13.84 -5.28 -3.98
N GLY A 397 -12.74 -4.92 -3.31
CA GLY A 397 -12.44 -5.32 -1.93
C GLY A 397 -11.54 -6.55 -1.81
N GLN A 398 -10.95 -7.03 -2.92
CA GLN A 398 -10.06 -8.18 -2.94
C GLN A 398 -8.72 -7.91 -2.25
N ARG A 399 -8.21 -8.92 -1.53
CA ARG A 399 -6.83 -9.00 -1.04
C ARG A 399 -6.08 -10.02 -1.88
N GLY A 400 -5.46 -9.58 -2.97
CA GLY A 400 -4.82 -10.46 -3.94
C GLY A 400 -3.30 -10.45 -3.83
N LEU A 401 -2.68 -11.61 -3.99
CA LEU A 401 -1.24 -11.76 -4.14
C LEU A 401 -0.89 -12.23 -5.56
N ILE A 402 -0.01 -11.49 -6.23
CA ILE A 402 0.69 -11.95 -7.43
C ILE A 402 2.01 -12.54 -6.99
N VAL A 403 2.07 -13.85 -6.90
CA VAL A 403 3.24 -14.60 -6.43
C VAL A 403 4.21 -14.78 -7.58
N ALA A 404 5.35 -14.13 -7.52
CA ALA A 404 6.24 -13.99 -8.66
C ALA A 404 7.70 -14.37 -8.33
N PRO A 405 8.24 -15.43 -8.94
CA PRO A 405 9.68 -15.61 -9.03
C PRO A 405 10.34 -14.50 -9.85
N PRO A 406 11.64 -14.23 -9.66
CA PRO A 406 12.35 -13.24 -10.47
C PRO A 406 12.26 -13.52 -11.98
N ARG A 407 12.12 -12.46 -12.80
CA ARG A 407 12.11 -12.51 -14.27
C ARG A 407 10.90 -13.20 -14.92
N THR A 408 9.77 -13.29 -14.24
CA THR A 408 8.52 -13.90 -14.76
C THR A 408 7.58 -12.92 -15.46
N GLY A 409 7.97 -11.66 -15.64
CA GLY A 409 7.14 -10.64 -16.28
C GLY A 409 6.10 -9.99 -15.35
N LYS A 410 6.40 -9.98 -14.05
CA LYS A 410 5.58 -9.37 -12.97
C LYS A 410 5.12 -7.93 -13.31
N THR A 411 6.07 -7.03 -13.61
CA THR A 411 5.82 -5.60 -13.87
C THR A 411 4.93 -5.40 -15.09
N VAL A 412 5.20 -6.12 -16.18
CA VAL A 412 4.38 -6.06 -17.42
C VAL A 412 2.94 -6.54 -17.16
N LEU A 413 2.77 -7.60 -16.36
CA LEU A 413 1.43 -8.07 -15.99
C LEU A 413 0.69 -7.03 -15.16
N LEU A 414 1.38 -6.40 -14.20
CA LEU A 414 0.80 -5.35 -13.36
C LEU A 414 0.35 -4.13 -14.19
N GLN A 415 1.16 -3.69 -15.17
CA GLN A 415 0.80 -2.62 -16.13
C GLN A 415 -0.46 -2.97 -16.92
N LYS A 416 -0.57 -4.21 -17.42
CA LYS A 416 -1.73 -4.68 -18.17
C LYS A 416 -2.98 -4.72 -17.30
N VAL A 417 -2.88 -5.20 -16.07
CA VAL A 417 -3.98 -5.18 -15.09
C VAL A 417 -4.41 -3.75 -14.80
N ALA A 418 -3.46 -2.84 -14.53
CA ALA A 418 -3.72 -1.44 -14.29
C ALA A 418 -4.49 -0.77 -15.44
N ASN A 419 -3.98 -0.94 -16.67
CA ASN A 419 -4.61 -0.39 -17.88
C ASN A 419 -6.01 -0.97 -18.12
N SER A 420 -6.25 -2.24 -17.79
CA SER A 420 -7.57 -2.85 -17.92
C SER A 420 -8.56 -2.32 -16.88
N ILE A 421 -8.12 -2.17 -15.63
CA ILE A 421 -8.95 -1.58 -14.57
C ILE A 421 -9.34 -0.15 -14.97
N ARG A 422 -8.39 0.66 -15.42
CA ARG A 422 -8.63 2.05 -15.80
C ARG A 422 -9.59 2.18 -16.98
N ALA A 423 -9.46 1.31 -17.99
CA ALA A 423 -10.31 1.33 -19.18
C ALA A 423 -11.75 0.86 -18.90
N ASN A 424 -11.90 -0.21 -18.08
CA ASN A 424 -13.20 -0.81 -17.85
C ASN A 424 -13.96 -0.19 -16.68
N ASN A 425 -13.25 0.49 -15.74
CA ASN A 425 -13.81 1.06 -14.52
C ASN A 425 -13.26 2.48 -14.29
N PRO A 426 -13.69 3.49 -15.07
CA PRO A 426 -13.15 4.86 -15.01
C PRO A 426 -13.42 5.56 -13.66
N ASP A 427 -14.45 5.16 -12.93
CA ASP A 427 -14.82 5.72 -11.63
C ASP A 427 -13.92 5.24 -10.49
N VAL A 428 -13.26 4.10 -10.67
CA VAL A 428 -12.36 3.52 -9.68
C VAL A 428 -11.09 4.37 -9.57
N LYS A 429 -10.70 4.67 -8.35
CA LYS A 429 -9.46 5.38 -8.04
C LYS A 429 -8.32 4.38 -7.99
N LEU A 430 -7.47 4.42 -9.02
CA LEU A 430 -6.34 3.53 -9.17
C LEU A 430 -5.05 4.20 -8.67
N ILE A 431 -4.41 3.56 -7.68
CA ILE A 431 -3.13 3.98 -7.10
C ILE A 431 -2.12 2.85 -7.34
N ILE A 432 -0.96 3.18 -7.89
CA ILE A 432 0.16 2.26 -8.04
C ILE A 432 1.22 2.66 -7.03
N LEU A 433 1.55 1.76 -6.13
CA LEU A 433 2.54 1.97 -5.08
C LEU A 433 3.78 1.09 -5.34
N LEU A 434 4.89 1.74 -5.68
CA LEU A 434 6.16 1.10 -5.98
C LEU A 434 7.13 1.31 -4.81
N ILE A 435 7.52 0.22 -4.14
CA ILE A 435 8.39 0.25 -2.95
C ILE A 435 9.70 -0.49 -3.24
N ASP A 436 10.82 0.21 -3.08
CA ASP A 436 12.18 -0.30 -3.31
C ASP A 436 12.34 -0.84 -4.74
N GLU A 437 11.65 -0.20 -5.72
CA GLU A 437 11.79 -0.49 -7.15
C GLU A 437 12.78 0.48 -7.82
N ARG A 438 13.16 0.18 -9.05
CA ARG A 438 14.16 0.94 -9.80
C ARG A 438 13.57 2.21 -10.39
N PRO A 439 14.30 3.34 -10.42
CA PRO A 439 13.83 4.59 -11.01
C PRO A 439 13.33 4.47 -12.46
N GLU A 440 14.02 3.63 -13.29
CA GLU A 440 13.61 3.37 -14.66
C GLU A 440 12.27 2.63 -14.76
N GLU A 441 11.99 1.67 -13.84
CA GLU A 441 10.70 0.96 -13.78
C GLU A 441 9.57 1.89 -13.30
N VAL A 442 9.88 2.82 -12.40
CA VAL A 442 8.93 3.87 -11.97
C VAL A 442 8.58 4.79 -13.14
N THR A 443 9.56 5.22 -13.90
CA THR A 443 9.35 6.09 -15.07
C THR A 443 8.52 5.39 -16.15
N ASP A 444 8.82 4.11 -16.42
CA ASP A 444 8.07 3.29 -17.37
C ASP A 444 6.60 3.14 -16.93
N MET A 445 6.36 2.87 -15.64
CA MET A 445 5.02 2.76 -15.09
C MET A 445 4.23 4.08 -15.23
N ARG A 446 4.84 5.23 -14.91
CA ARG A 446 4.21 6.56 -15.06
C ARG A 446 3.85 6.90 -16.49
N ARG A 447 4.63 6.42 -17.48
CA ARG A 447 4.39 6.66 -18.90
C ARG A 447 3.37 5.71 -19.51
N SER A 448 3.28 4.49 -18.99
CA SER A 448 2.47 3.41 -19.58
C SER A 448 1.07 3.29 -18.98
N VAL A 449 0.80 3.89 -17.82
CA VAL A 449 -0.48 3.76 -17.11
C VAL A 449 -1.02 5.12 -16.68
N ASP A 450 -2.31 5.37 -17.00
CA ASP A 450 -3.06 6.54 -16.50
C ASP A 450 -3.58 6.26 -15.08
N ALA A 451 -2.71 6.41 -14.09
CA ALA A 451 -3.02 6.21 -12.68
C ALA A 451 -2.14 7.10 -11.80
N GLU A 452 -2.51 7.23 -10.54
CA GLU A 452 -1.63 7.87 -9.55
C GLU A 452 -0.48 6.93 -9.18
N VAL A 453 0.74 7.23 -9.66
CA VAL A 453 1.93 6.43 -9.39
C VAL A 453 2.75 7.08 -8.28
N ILE A 454 2.75 6.45 -7.12
CA ILE A 454 3.52 6.82 -5.93
C ILE A 454 4.69 5.85 -5.78
N SER A 455 5.87 6.37 -5.55
CA SER A 455 7.07 5.54 -5.49
C SER A 455 8.00 5.96 -4.35
N SER A 456 8.71 4.97 -3.85
CA SER A 456 9.93 5.14 -3.05
C SER A 456 10.96 4.14 -3.59
N THR A 457 12.00 4.68 -4.23
CA THR A 457 12.98 3.92 -5.00
C THR A 457 14.07 3.30 -4.10
N PHE A 458 14.85 2.36 -4.62
CA PHE A 458 15.80 1.57 -3.84
C PHE A 458 16.95 2.42 -3.22
N ASP A 459 17.17 3.62 -3.71
CA ASP A 459 18.14 4.59 -3.21
C ASP A 459 17.64 5.38 -1.98
N GLU A 460 16.33 5.31 -1.68
CA GLU A 460 15.75 5.92 -0.50
C GLU A 460 15.86 5.02 0.75
N PRO A 461 15.91 5.59 1.96
CA PRO A 461 16.01 4.82 3.20
C PRO A 461 14.69 4.09 3.54
N PRO A 462 14.75 3.00 4.36
CA PRO A 462 13.58 2.20 4.73
C PRO A 462 12.44 2.99 5.41
N GLU A 463 12.78 4.03 6.17
CA GLU A 463 11.81 4.94 6.81
C GLU A 463 10.89 5.58 5.77
N ARG A 464 11.47 5.93 4.62
CA ARG A 464 10.73 6.55 3.52
C ARG A 464 9.76 5.57 2.88
N HIS A 465 10.17 4.32 2.67
CA HIS A 465 9.30 3.26 2.15
C HIS A 465 8.06 3.07 3.03
N VAL A 466 8.26 3.08 4.34
CA VAL A 466 7.17 2.94 5.32
C VAL A 466 6.27 4.18 5.33
N GLN A 467 6.85 5.38 5.38
CA GLN A 467 6.09 6.63 5.38
C GLN A 467 5.16 6.75 4.17
N VAL A 468 5.69 6.47 2.97
CA VAL A 468 4.90 6.53 1.74
C VAL A 468 3.77 5.50 1.75
N ALA A 469 4.04 4.28 2.20
CA ALA A 469 3.03 3.24 2.29
C ALA A 469 1.92 3.60 3.30
N GLU A 470 2.27 4.14 4.46
CA GLU A 470 1.31 4.59 5.46
C GLU A 470 0.46 5.76 4.96
N MET A 471 1.05 6.73 4.25
CA MET A 471 0.30 7.81 3.61
C MET A 471 -0.70 7.31 2.57
N VAL A 472 -0.29 6.39 1.70
CA VAL A 472 -1.16 5.82 0.66
C VAL A 472 -2.33 5.05 1.26
N ILE A 473 -2.09 4.21 2.27
CA ILE A 473 -3.17 3.42 2.87
C ILE A 473 -4.16 4.30 3.65
N GLU A 474 -3.68 5.31 4.37
CA GLU A 474 -4.56 6.23 5.09
C GLU A 474 -5.38 7.10 4.13
N LYS A 475 -4.77 7.60 3.04
CA LYS A 475 -5.49 8.25 1.94
C LYS A 475 -6.58 7.36 1.36
N ALA A 476 -6.25 6.11 1.03
CA ALA A 476 -7.22 5.17 0.47
C ALA A 476 -8.39 4.91 1.42
N LYS A 477 -8.14 4.76 2.72
CA LYS A 477 -9.20 4.64 3.73
C LYS A 477 -10.11 5.88 3.76
N ARG A 478 -9.53 7.10 3.69
CA ARG A 478 -10.34 8.33 3.63
C ARG A 478 -11.23 8.34 2.40
N MET A 479 -10.70 7.97 1.22
CA MET A 479 -11.49 7.91 -0.01
C MET A 479 -12.66 6.93 0.09
N VAL A 480 -12.46 5.76 0.70
CA VAL A 480 -13.51 4.76 0.93
C VAL A 480 -14.57 5.23 1.92
N GLU A 481 -14.21 5.99 2.96
CA GLU A 481 -15.15 6.64 3.87
C GLU A 481 -16.15 7.54 3.11
N TYR A 482 -15.69 8.15 2.01
CA TYR A 482 -16.51 8.97 1.10
C TYR A 482 -17.11 8.16 -0.07
N LYS A 483 -17.30 6.85 0.10
CA LYS A 483 -17.97 5.93 -0.83
C LYS A 483 -17.27 5.75 -2.17
N GLN A 484 -15.97 5.98 -2.25
CA GLN A 484 -15.19 5.74 -3.46
C GLN A 484 -14.67 4.30 -3.47
N ASP A 485 -14.62 3.72 -4.66
CA ASP A 485 -13.95 2.44 -4.90
C ASP A 485 -12.47 2.71 -5.23
N VAL A 486 -11.58 2.13 -4.43
CA VAL A 486 -10.13 2.35 -4.54
C VAL A 486 -9.43 1.03 -4.82
N VAL A 487 -8.51 1.03 -5.77
CA VAL A 487 -7.61 -0.09 -6.06
C VAL A 487 -6.17 0.34 -5.85
N ILE A 488 -5.44 -0.38 -5.03
CA ILE A 488 -3.99 -0.23 -4.84
C ILE A 488 -3.30 -1.42 -5.48
N LEU A 489 -2.41 -1.14 -6.44
CA LEU A 489 -1.47 -2.11 -6.99
C LEU A 489 -0.12 -1.89 -6.34
N LEU A 490 0.32 -2.82 -5.49
CA LEU A 490 1.55 -2.70 -4.70
C LEU A 490 2.67 -3.58 -5.28
N ASP A 491 3.77 -2.99 -5.66
CA ASP A 491 4.99 -3.69 -6.06
C ASP A 491 6.19 -3.20 -5.22
N SER A 492 6.64 -3.94 -4.18
CA SER A 492 6.18 -5.24 -3.72
C SER A 492 5.93 -5.27 -2.20
N ILE A 493 5.02 -6.13 -1.76
CA ILE A 493 4.75 -6.32 -0.34
C ILE A 493 5.93 -6.96 0.40
N THR A 494 6.72 -7.79 -0.30
CA THR A 494 7.94 -8.40 0.26
C THR A 494 8.96 -7.35 0.64
N ARG A 495 9.19 -6.35 -0.22
CA ARG A 495 10.12 -5.26 0.04
C ARG A 495 9.61 -4.31 1.11
N LEU A 496 8.30 -4.03 1.11
CA LEU A 496 7.66 -3.26 2.18
C LEU A 496 7.83 -3.95 3.54
N ALA A 497 7.61 -5.27 3.60
CA ALA A 497 7.80 -6.05 4.84
C ALA A 497 9.26 -6.04 5.31
N ARG A 498 10.22 -6.07 4.39
CA ARG A 498 11.65 -5.93 4.70
C ARG A 498 11.97 -4.56 5.30
N ALA A 499 11.41 -3.48 4.75
CA ALA A 499 11.58 -2.13 5.30
C ALA A 499 11.05 -2.04 6.74
N TYR A 500 9.85 -2.56 6.99
CA TYR A 500 9.31 -2.63 8.36
C TYR A 500 10.18 -3.48 9.29
N ASN A 501 10.76 -4.59 8.81
CA ASN A 501 11.65 -5.41 9.62
C ASN A 501 12.95 -4.69 9.98
N THR A 502 13.49 -3.88 9.07
CA THR A 502 14.69 -3.08 9.32
C THR A 502 14.45 -2.00 10.38
N LEU A 503 13.25 -1.39 10.37
CA LEU A 503 12.89 -0.32 11.31
C LEU A 503 12.42 -0.84 12.68
N GLN A 504 12.09 -2.12 12.79
CA GLN A 504 11.60 -2.68 14.03
C GLN A 504 12.72 -2.75 15.07
N PRO A 505 12.53 -2.17 16.28
CA PRO A 505 13.47 -2.39 17.37
C PRO A 505 13.61 -3.89 17.68
N HIS A 506 14.83 -4.36 17.88
CA HIS A 506 15.09 -5.77 18.13
C HIS A 506 14.37 -6.25 19.39
N SER A 507 13.35 -7.10 19.21
CA SER A 507 12.58 -7.68 20.33
C SER A 507 13.30 -8.85 21.00
N GLY A 508 14.39 -9.35 20.43
CA GLY A 508 15.08 -10.59 20.83
C GLY A 508 14.35 -11.86 20.41
N LYS A 509 13.15 -11.75 19.81
CA LYS A 509 12.35 -12.87 19.30
C LYS A 509 12.37 -12.86 17.78
N VAL A 510 13.35 -13.54 17.20
CA VAL A 510 13.52 -13.59 15.75
C VAL A 510 12.92 -14.90 15.22
N LEU A 511 12.05 -14.81 14.23
CA LEU A 511 11.51 -15.93 13.47
C LEU A 511 12.57 -16.49 12.51
N THR A 512 12.29 -17.67 11.96
CA THR A 512 13.12 -18.26 10.90
C THR A 512 13.30 -17.25 9.76
N GLY A 513 14.51 -17.12 9.22
CA GLY A 513 14.81 -16.17 8.14
C GLY A 513 15.17 -14.75 8.60
N GLY A 514 15.32 -14.50 9.92
CA GLY A 514 15.76 -13.18 10.41
C GLY A 514 14.66 -12.13 10.49
N VAL A 515 13.40 -12.53 10.54
CA VAL A 515 12.24 -11.65 10.70
C VAL A 515 11.94 -11.47 12.18
N ASP A 516 11.85 -10.23 12.68
CA ASP A 516 11.37 -9.97 14.04
C ASP A 516 9.89 -10.36 14.17
N ALA A 517 9.51 -10.94 15.30
CA ALA A 517 8.14 -11.44 15.53
C ALA A 517 7.06 -10.35 15.37
N ASN A 518 7.41 -9.09 15.65
CA ASN A 518 6.50 -7.94 15.57
C ASN A 518 6.57 -7.20 14.22
N ALA A 519 7.61 -7.46 13.40
CA ALA A 519 7.87 -6.71 12.17
C ALA A 519 6.73 -6.81 11.14
N LEU A 520 6.06 -7.96 11.06
CA LEU A 520 5.03 -8.21 10.05
C LEU A 520 3.64 -7.72 10.44
N HIS A 521 3.44 -7.23 11.66
CA HIS A 521 2.12 -6.78 12.12
C HIS A 521 1.60 -5.59 11.30
N ARG A 522 2.41 -4.53 11.14
CA ARG A 522 2.03 -3.34 10.36
C ARG A 522 1.80 -3.65 8.87
N PRO A 523 2.69 -4.36 8.15
CA PRO A 523 2.43 -4.75 6.76
C PRO A 523 1.20 -5.66 6.60
N LYS A 524 0.92 -6.56 7.55
CA LYS A 524 -0.33 -7.34 7.55
C LYS A 524 -1.56 -6.45 7.75
N ARG A 525 -1.49 -5.45 8.62
CA ARG A 525 -2.55 -4.45 8.82
C ARG A 525 -2.77 -3.62 7.55
N PHE A 526 -1.71 -3.24 6.84
CA PHE A 526 -1.79 -2.61 5.53
C PHE A 526 -2.58 -3.48 4.54
N PHE A 527 -2.13 -4.71 4.30
CA PHE A 527 -2.77 -5.63 3.36
C PHE A 527 -4.18 -6.05 3.81
N GLY A 528 -4.38 -6.24 5.11
CA GLY A 528 -5.66 -6.57 5.73
C GLY A 528 -6.70 -5.46 5.68
N ALA A 529 -6.31 -4.22 5.37
CA ALA A 529 -7.24 -3.12 5.17
C ALA A 529 -8.12 -3.31 3.93
N ALA A 530 -7.67 -4.09 2.93
CA ALA A 530 -8.46 -4.40 1.75
C ALA A 530 -9.76 -5.13 2.14
N ARG A 531 -10.89 -4.55 1.80
CA ARG A 531 -12.24 -5.06 2.06
C ARG A 531 -13.28 -4.39 1.19
N ASN A 532 -14.35 -5.09 0.89
CA ASN A 532 -15.59 -4.50 0.43
C ASN A 532 -16.40 -4.03 1.65
N ILE A 533 -17.12 -2.94 1.56
CA ILE A 533 -17.84 -2.36 2.70
C ILE A 533 -19.32 -2.19 2.34
N GLU A 534 -20.18 -2.62 3.25
CA GLU A 534 -21.61 -2.54 3.08
C GLU A 534 -22.09 -1.08 2.95
N ASN A 535 -22.84 -0.78 1.89
CA ASN A 535 -23.37 0.56 1.57
C ASN A 535 -22.34 1.69 1.42
N HIS A 536 -21.05 1.34 1.28
CA HIS A 536 -19.94 2.26 1.05
C HIS A 536 -19.12 1.84 -0.16
N GLY A 537 -17.94 2.45 -0.31
CA GLY A 537 -16.95 2.05 -1.31
C GLY A 537 -16.21 0.76 -0.96
N SER A 538 -15.21 0.44 -1.74
CA SER A 538 -14.34 -0.72 -1.52
C SER A 538 -12.87 -0.35 -1.56
N LEU A 539 -12.04 -1.08 -0.81
CA LEU A 539 -10.60 -1.01 -0.90
C LEU A 539 -10.07 -2.36 -1.40
N THR A 540 -9.54 -2.37 -2.61
CA THR A 540 -8.91 -3.53 -3.23
C THR A 540 -7.40 -3.36 -3.17
N ILE A 541 -6.66 -4.38 -2.74
CA ILE A 541 -5.19 -4.37 -2.75
C ILE A 541 -4.71 -5.62 -3.47
N ILE A 542 -4.01 -5.42 -4.58
CA ILE A 542 -3.31 -6.47 -5.32
C ILE A 542 -1.81 -6.21 -5.17
N ALA A 543 -1.15 -7.08 -4.43
CA ALA A 543 0.25 -6.92 -4.09
C ALA A 543 1.11 -8.02 -4.73
N THR A 544 2.29 -7.66 -5.20
CA THR A 544 3.26 -8.66 -5.67
C THR A 544 4.05 -9.20 -4.48
N ALA A 545 4.17 -10.51 -4.41
CA ALA A 545 4.98 -11.24 -3.44
C ALA A 545 6.15 -11.93 -4.17
N LEU A 546 7.37 -11.66 -3.73
CA LEU A 546 8.57 -12.25 -4.33
C LEU A 546 8.87 -13.59 -3.67
N ILE A 547 9.06 -14.63 -4.49
CA ILE A 547 9.45 -15.97 -4.07
C ILE A 547 10.67 -16.44 -4.87
N ASP A 548 11.31 -17.54 -4.45
CA ASP A 548 12.48 -18.14 -5.11
C ASP A 548 13.64 -17.14 -5.31
N THR A 549 13.78 -16.20 -4.38
CA THR A 549 14.86 -15.21 -4.38
C THR A 549 16.17 -15.75 -3.79
N GLY A 550 16.13 -16.94 -3.18
CA GLY A 550 17.22 -17.50 -2.38
C GLY A 550 17.27 -16.95 -0.94
N SER A 551 16.35 -16.08 -0.56
CA SER A 551 16.25 -15.49 0.79
C SER A 551 15.18 -16.20 1.61
N ARG A 552 15.57 -16.85 2.71
CA ARG A 552 14.61 -17.44 3.66
C ARG A 552 13.67 -16.43 4.30
N MET A 553 14.07 -15.16 4.34
CA MET A 553 13.20 -14.07 4.81
C MET A 553 11.99 -13.92 3.91
N ASP A 554 12.16 -13.95 2.59
CA ASP A 554 11.07 -13.79 1.63
C ASP A 554 10.07 -14.95 1.69
N ASP A 555 10.58 -16.17 1.92
CA ASP A 555 9.72 -17.35 2.08
C ASP A 555 8.82 -17.21 3.32
N VAL A 556 9.38 -16.75 4.45
CA VAL A 556 8.63 -16.48 5.67
C VAL A 556 7.61 -15.37 5.44
N ILE A 557 8.02 -14.25 4.83
CA ILE A 557 7.12 -13.15 4.50
C ILE A 557 5.96 -13.65 3.63
N PHE A 558 6.25 -14.40 2.57
CA PHE A 558 5.22 -14.95 1.69
C PHE A 558 4.21 -15.82 2.44
N GLU A 559 4.67 -16.80 3.24
CA GLU A 559 3.76 -17.69 3.99
C GLU A 559 2.87 -16.92 4.97
N GLU A 560 3.39 -15.87 5.61
CA GLU A 560 2.63 -15.01 6.52
C GLU A 560 1.55 -14.17 5.82
N PHE A 561 1.79 -13.74 4.58
CA PHE A 561 0.79 -13.01 3.78
C PHE A 561 -0.21 -13.92 3.06
N LYS A 562 0.20 -15.13 2.67
CA LYS A 562 -0.66 -16.14 2.07
C LYS A 562 -1.89 -16.45 2.93
N GLY A 563 -1.69 -16.52 4.27
CA GLY A 563 -2.80 -16.69 5.21
C GLY A 563 -3.77 -15.51 5.26
N THR A 564 -3.32 -14.30 4.90
CA THR A 564 -4.11 -13.05 4.95
C THR A 564 -4.87 -12.80 3.65
N GLY A 565 -4.32 -13.24 2.50
CA GLY A 565 -4.90 -13.09 1.18
C GLY A 565 -6.16 -13.93 0.95
N ASN A 566 -6.99 -13.51 -0.01
CA ASN A 566 -8.14 -14.25 -0.50
C ASN A 566 -8.12 -14.47 -2.02
N MET A 567 -7.00 -14.20 -2.68
CA MET A 567 -6.73 -14.47 -4.09
C MET A 567 -5.22 -14.64 -4.27
N GLU A 568 -4.81 -15.63 -5.02
CA GLU A 568 -3.41 -15.91 -5.36
C GLU A 568 -3.27 -16.16 -6.86
N LEU A 569 -2.42 -15.36 -7.52
CA LEU A 569 -2.02 -15.54 -8.91
C LEU A 569 -0.55 -15.93 -8.96
N HIS A 570 -0.26 -17.19 -9.22
CA HIS A 570 1.11 -17.71 -9.25
C HIS A 570 1.71 -17.58 -10.64
N LEU A 571 2.86 -16.91 -10.74
CA LEU A 571 3.72 -16.94 -11.92
C LEU A 571 4.72 -18.08 -11.81
N ASP A 572 5.06 -18.69 -12.94
CA ASP A 572 5.95 -19.85 -13.00
C ASP A 572 7.19 -19.52 -13.84
N ARG A 573 8.38 -19.76 -13.27
CA ARG A 573 9.65 -19.51 -13.94
C ARG A 573 9.85 -20.42 -15.14
N ASN A 574 9.41 -21.68 -15.09
CA ASN A 574 9.56 -22.62 -16.19
C ASN A 574 8.81 -22.16 -17.44
N LEU A 575 7.64 -21.50 -17.28
CA LEU A 575 6.90 -20.87 -18.38
C LEU A 575 7.68 -19.71 -19.00
N SER A 576 8.22 -18.84 -18.15
CA SER A 576 9.02 -17.69 -18.58
C SER A 576 10.30 -18.10 -19.29
N ASP A 577 11.01 -19.12 -18.81
CA ASP A 577 12.21 -19.66 -19.43
C ASP A 577 11.92 -20.24 -20.82
N ARG A 578 10.74 -20.82 -21.04
CA ARG A 578 10.21 -21.26 -22.34
C ARG A 578 9.60 -20.14 -23.19
N ARG A 579 9.62 -18.89 -22.70
CA ARG A 579 9.02 -17.70 -23.38
C ARG A 579 7.50 -17.80 -23.59
N ILE A 580 6.81 -18.54 -22.73
CA ILE A 580 5.35 -18.62 -22.69
C ILE A 580 4.82 -17.49 -21.79
N TYR A 581 4.08 -16.54 -22.37
CA TYR A 581 3.50 -15.42 -21.64
C TYR A 581 2.00 -15.29 -21.92
N PRO A 582 1.17 -14.98 -20.88
CA PRO A 582 1.54 -14.77 -19.49
C PRO A 582 2.06 -16.06 -18.82
N ALA A 583 3.09 -15.91 -18.00
CA ALA A 583 3.72 -17.06 -17.31
C ALA A 583 2.90 -17.47 -16.05
N ILE A 584 1.58 -17.66 -16.21
CA ILE A 584 0.65 -17.96 -15.12
C ILE A 584 0.53 -19.49 -14.93
N ASN A 585 0.70 -19.94 -13.70
CA ASN A 585 0.42 -21.31 -13.31
C ASN A 585 -1.07 -21.43 -12.96
N VAL A 586 -1.86 -22.05 -13.85
CA VAL A 586 -3.32 -22.15 -13.73
C VAL A 586 -3.74 -23.03 -12.54
N GLU A 587 -2.97 -24.09 -12.25
CA GLU A 587 -3.27 -25.02 -11.17
C GLU A 587 -3.11 -24.39 -9.78
N LYS A 588 -2.02 -23.62 -9.58
CA LYS A 588 -1.70 -23.00 -8.30
C LYS A 588 -2.48 -21.70 -8.03
N SER A 589 -3.10 -21.14 -9.07
CA SER A 589 -3.78 -19.85 -9.00
C SER A 589 -5.27 -19.99 -8.71
N GLY A 590 -5.86 -19.06 -7.95
CA GLY A 590 -7.29 -19.08 -7.66
C GLY A 590 -7.75 -17.94 -6.75
N THR A 591 -9.07 -17.74 -6.73
CA THR A 591 -9.76 -16.77 -5.87
C THR A 591 -10.68 -17.52 -4.90
N ARG A 592 -10.61 -17.18 -3.61
CA ARG A 592 -11.53 -17.73 -2.60
C ARG A 592 -12.90 -17.13 -2.79
N LYS A 593 -13.95 -17.98 -2.71
CA LYS A 593 -15.34 -17.58 -2.92
C LYS A 593 -15.58 -16.95 -4.30
N GLU A 594 -14.96 -17.53 -5.34
CA GLU A 594 -15.17 -17.09 -6.73
C GLU A 594 -16.65 -17.18 -7.17
N GLU A 595 -17.45 -18.03 -6.50
CA GLU A 595 -18.90 -18.15 -6.71
C GLU A 595 -19.69 -16.86 -6.44
N LEU A 596 -19.13 -15.91 -5.67
CA LEU A 596 -19.75 -14.61 -5.45
C LEU A 596 -19.46 -13.59 -6.56
N LEU A 597 -18.47 -13.88 -7.41
CA LEU A 597 -17.98 -12.99 -8.48
C LEU A 597 -18.41 -13.46 -9.88
N LEU A 598 -18.76 -14.73 -10.02
CA LEU A 598 -19.03 -15.39 -11.29
C LEU A 598 -20.50 -15.79 -11.39
N HIS A 599 -21.05 -15.72 -12.62
CA HIS A 599 -22.35 -16.28 -12.88
C HIS A 599 -22.31 -17.82 -12.73
N PRO A 600 -23.36 -18.50 -12.26
CA PRO A 600 -23.36 -19.96 -12.06
C PRO A 600 -22.90 -20.76 -13.26
N ASP A 601 -23.32 -20.40 -14.49
CA ASP A 601 -22.91 -21.06 -15.73
C ASP A 601 -21.41 -20.84 -16.03
N GLU A 602 -20.92 -19.64 -15.82
CA GLU A 602 -19.50 -19.30 -15.96
C GLU A 602 -18.66 -20.14 -14.98
N LEU A 603 -19.10 -20.21 -13.72
CA LEU A 603 -18.45 -20.99 -12.67
C LEU A 603 -18.34 -22.49 -13.04
N GLN A 604 -19.41 -23.09 -13.56
CA GLN A 604 -19.39 -24.47 -14.01
C GLN A 604 -18.36 -24.70 -15.13
N CYS A 605 -18.31 -23.81 -16.11
CA CYS A 605 -17.34 -23.88 -17.21
C CYS A 605 -15.89 -23.72 -16.72
N ILE A 606 -15.64 -22.80 -15.77
CA ILE A 606 -14.33 -22.64 -15.14
C ILE A 606 -13.94 -23.89 -14.35
N TRP A 607 -14.85 -24.52 -13.64
CA TRP A 607 -14.58 -25.80 -12.97
C TRP A 607 -14.27 -26.95 -13.96
N LYS A 608 -14.96 -27.00 -15.12
CA LYS A 608 -14.59 -27.94 -16.20
C LYS A 608 -13.17 -27.66 -16.71
N LEU A 609 -12.84 -26.38 -16.93
CA LEU A 609 -11.48 -25.97 -17.33
C LEU A 609 -10.43 -26.41 -16.30
N ARG A 610 -10.66 -26.15 -15.02
CA ARG A 610 -9.74 -26.55 -13.93
C ARG A 610 -9.55 -28.06 -13.86
N LYS A 611 -10.63 -28.83 -14.03
CA LYS A 611 -10.55 -30.30 -14.10
C LYS A 611 -9.75 -30.80 -15.32
N ALA A 612 -9.89 -30.15 -16.47
CA ALA A 612 -9.15 -30.50 -17.68
C ALA A 612 -7.65 -30.18 -17.59
N VAL A 613 -7.28 -29.19 -16.79
CA VAL A 613 -5.87 -28.76 -16.61
C VAL A 613 -5.19 -29.52 -15.46
N ASN A 614 -5.98 -30.09 -14.55
CA ASN A 614 -5.43 -30.78 -13.35
C ASN A 614 -4.58 -31.98 -13.76
N GLY A 615 -3.34 -32.05 -13.26
CA GLY A 615 -2.34 -33.07 -13.59
C GLY A 615 -1.62 -32.91 -14.94
N VAL A 616 -1.93 -31.83 -15.69
CA VAL A 616 -1.19 -31.47 -16.91
C VAL A 616 -0.02 -30.56 -16.56
N PRO A 617 1.19 -30.77 -17.12
CA PRO A 617 2.32 -29.86 -16.89
C PRO A 617 1.95 -28.39 -17.18
N ALA A 618 2.33 -27.47 -16.30
CA ALA A 618 1.91 -26.06 -16.39
C ALA A 618 2.19 -25.42 -17.77
N ALA A 619 3.28 -25.83 -18.44
CA ALA A 619 3.63 -25.32 -19.77
C ALA A 619 2.62 -25.76 -20.83
N GLU A 620 2.28 -27.04 -20.87
CA GLU A 620 1.33 -27.61 -21.84
C GLU A 620 -0.08 -27.07 -21.59
N ALA A 621 -0.47 -26.97 -20.32
CA ALA A 621 -1.75 -26.39 -19.91
C ALA A 621 -1.90 -24.94 -20.40
N MET A 622 -0.87 -24.11 -20.20
CA MET A 622 -0.89 -22.71 -20.62
C MET A 622 -0.85 -22.59 -22.15
N GLU A 623 -0.01 -23.34 -22.85
CA GLU A 623 0.04 -23.32 -24.32
C GLU A 623 -1.32 -23.71 -24.93
N LEU A 624 -1.95 -24.76 -24.40
CA LEU A 624 -3.29 -25.21 -24.85
C LEU A 624 -4.33 -24.11 -24.62
N LEU A 625 -4.33 -23.50 -23.43
CA LEU A 625 -5.25 -22.42 -23.10
C LEU A 625 -5.06 -21.22 -24.03
N LEU A 626 -3.82 -20.78 -24.23
CA LEU A 626 -3.50 -19.66 -25.14
C LEU A 626 -3.88 -19.97 -26.59
N LYS A 627 -3.64 -21.21 -27.05
CA LYS A 627 -4.04 -21.63 -28.40
C LYS A 627 -5.55 -21.54 -28.60
N LYS A 628 -6.33 -21.97 -27.60
CA LYS A 628 -7.79 -21.87 -27.65
C LYS A 628 -8.30 -20.43 -27.55
N LEU A 629 -7.72 -19.62 -26.68
CA LEU A 629 -8.10 -18.22 -26.50
C LEU A 629 -7.80 -17.33 -27.73
N LYS A 630 -6.77 -17.68 -28.53
CA LYS A 630 -6.45 -16.97 -29.76
C LYS A 630 -7.51 -17.14 -30.85
N VAL A 631 -8.29 -18.20 -30.81
CA VAL A 631 -9.32 -18.49 -31.83
C VAL A 631 -10.61 -17.71 -31.57
N VAL A 632 -10.89 -17.38 -30.29
CA VAL A 632 -12.12 -16.73 -29.85
C VAL A 632 -11.86 -15.27 -29.46
N LYS A 633 -12.83 -14.40 -29.67
CA LYS A 633 -12.69 -12.96 -29.39
C LYS A 633 -12.85 -12.63 -27.90
N THR A 634 -13.73 -13.32 -27.21
CA THR A 634 -14.08 -13.04 -25.81
C THR A 634 -13.96 -14.27 -24.92
N ASN A 635 -13.86 -14.06 -23.60
CA ASN A 635 -13.88 -15.13 -22.61
C ASN A 635 -15.24 -15.85 -22.59
N ILE A 636 -16.33 -15.12 -22.84
CA ILE A 636 -17.68 -15.71 -22.93
C ILE A 636 -17.76 -16.70 -24.11
N GLU A 637 -17.28 -16.31 -25.29
CA GLU A 637 -17.21 -17.26 -26.44
C GLU A 637 -16.39 -18.51 -26.10
N PHE A 638 -15.24 -18.33 -25.41
CA PHE A 638 -14.40 -19.45 -24.97
C PHE A 638 -15.17 -20.38 -24.04
N LEU A 639 -15.86 -19.85 -23.02
CA LEU A 639 -16.63 -20.65 -22.07
C LEU A 639 -17.80 -21.39 -22.73
N LEU A 640 -18.49 -20.77 -23.70
CA LEU A 640 -19.52 -21.43 -24.50
C LEU A 640 -18.96 -22.61 -25.31
N THR A 641 -17.74 -22.53 -25.83
CA THR A 641 -17.11 -23.69 -26.51
C THR A 641 -16.84 -24.84 -25.56
N LEU A 642 -16.56 -24.57 -24.27
CA LEU A 642 -16.38 -25.59 -23.23
C LEU A 642 -17.72 -26.22 -22.79
N GLN A 643 -18.80 -25.44 -22.84
CA GLN A 643 -20.13 -25.94 -22.54
C GLN A 643 -20.63 -26.94 -23.60
N ASN A 644 -20.37 -26.67 -24.87
CA ASN A 644 -20.82 -27.48 -26.01
C ASN A 644 -19.95 -28.72 -26.29
N GLN A 645 -18.83 -28.92 -25.62
CA GLN A 645 -17.97 -30.09 -25.70
C GLN A 645 -18.38 -31.16 -24.67
N GLN A 646 -19.68 -31.53 -24.63
CA GLN A 646 -20.17 -32.69 -23.87
C GLN A 646 -20.10 -33.98 -24.69
#